data_55280d9e390de78bc77ce67815049140
#
_entry.id   55280d9e390de78bc77ce67815049140
#
_cell.length_a   1.000
_cell.length_b   1.000
_cell.length_c   1.000
_cell.angle_alpha   90.00
_cell.angle_beta   90.00
_cell.angle_gamma   90.00
#
_symmetry.space_group_name_H-M   'P 1'
#
loop_
_entity.id
_entity.type
_entity.pdbx_description
1 polymer ?
#
loop_
_entity_poly.entity_id
_entity_poly.type
_entity_poly.pdbx_seq_one_letter_code
_entity_poly.pdbx_strand_id
1 'polypeptide(L)'
;MAKSKLISRIGALALAAALACTSLISASAATIDKATIDMDAKAQLSIYKYDFTNAKKDGVWDEDSYVSTGQYDAKVNQVLGGTTRTGANSASSALGNGQASNGYVIKGVEYTYLKIADITQFTESEKDGGRTDSHIEVLYAIDKVKGADMLAAIGLADGAQSYENANALDSDNWYYQSDKLNAALKAALEANSTTVKNSLESYVKNNGGTAMPETNEDGYSNVTGLPVGLYLLVETRTPEMVTGTTNPCFVSLPMTTVDGGMADGSGNQITTGGHDWNYNVVLYPKNETGIVTLEKTVREAVKDTGKNNASDVITDGFKHNATASAGDTIEYQIISTLPTITSAATNISEYTFRDVLARGLSYVGGTNSVTLEFFTDANCTNKVTTWKQSDGKFKVTREENNDGTHTMTISMTADGLAEINTANTAYDNDNGELYAGYSNYTLRIRYDAKLNSDESLVYGDNGNENEVVLTWKRTNDTYYDTLIDDAHVYTYATNITKTFSDGKEEQAMFDHVLFKAQNKTDGYYVIAQLNEDEGIWYVTGHTTSETAATAMHPVDWNGKKGQLILKGVEDDQYIWTELEMANGYTLLKNNIDVTIKSVDDTTRPCDIYSKDTLGVVQNDPRYKFDGGLNLKLANIPQTQLAHNYQTASATVDGNDVTMLDDEMDTDSTNAIAPLTVVNTRVFITPMTGDRGTQALAIGGVLVFCLGTSAFIFFLVFKKRKEQEDK
;
A
#
# COMPACT_ATOMS: atom_id res chain seq x y z
N MET A 1 18.71 -3.58 -21.10
CA MET A 1 18.26 -4.71 -20.27
C MET A 1 18.26 -6.09 -20.97
N ALA A 2 18.03 -6.22 -22.27
CA ALA A 2 18.06 -7.53 -22.93
C ALA A 2 19.48 -8.13 -23.13
N LYS A 3 20.54 -7.32 -23.15
CA LYS A 3 21.92 -7.78 -23.37
C LYS A 3 22.58 -8.37 -22.11
N SER A 4 22.21 -7.92 -20.90
CA SER A 4 22.82 -8.44 -19.66
C SER A 4 22.28 -9.82 -19.27
N LYS A 5 21.00 -10.09 -19.56
CA LYS A 5 20.42 -11.42 -19.37
C LYS A 5 20.95 -12.45 -20.35
N LEU A 6 21.48 -11.99 -21.51
CA LEU A 6 22.08 -12.87 -22.50
C LEU A 6 23.49 -13.30 -22.07
N ILE A 7 24.27 -12.43 -21.43
CA ILE A 7 25.64 -12.71 -21.02
C ILE A 7 25.67 -13.67 -19.83
N SER A 8 24.75 -13.50 -18.84
CA SER A 8 24.65 -14.45 -17.73
C SER A 8 24.14 -15.85 -18.17
N ARG A 9 23.26 -15.87 -19.20
CA ARG A 9 22.83 -17.13 -19.80
C ARG A 9 23.91 -17.76 -20.70
N ILE A 10 24.77 -16.95 -21.32
CA ILE A 10 25.88 -17.43 -22.13
C ILE A 10 26.98 -17.98 -21.21
N GLY A 11 27.26 -17.37 -20.05
CA GLY A 11 28.17 -17.92 -19.04
C GLY A 11 27.72 -19.27 -18.48
N ALA A 12 26.42 -19.34 -18.11
CA ALA A 12 25.81 -20.60 -17.67
C ALA A 12 25.70 -21.63 -18.81
N LEU A 13 25.43 -21.19 -20.05
CA LEU A 13 25.44 -22.08 -21.21
C LEU A 13 26.86 -22.50 -21.63
N ALA A 14 27.87 -21.64 -21.46
CA ALA A 14 29.27 -22.03 -21.74
C ALA A 14 29.77 -23.05 -20.72
N LEU A 15 29.38 -22.93 -19.44
CA LEU A 15 29.66 -23.95 -18.44
C LEU A 15 28.86 -25.22 -18.69
N ALA A 16 27.59 -25.11 -19.07
CA ALA A 16 26.75 -26.24 -19.46
C ALA A 16 27.19 -26.87 -20.76
N ALA A 17 27.69 -26.08 -21.75
CA ALA A 17 28.24 -26.61 -22.99
C ALA A 17 29.61 -27.26 -22.80
N ALA A 18 30.47 -26.77 -21.90
CA ALA A 18 31.69 -27.44 -21.51
C ALA A 18 31.43 -28.78 -20.80
N LEU A 19 30.38 -28.82 -19.94
CA LEU A 19 29.93 -30.09 -19.35
C LEU A 19 29.22 -31.00 -20.37
N ALA A 20 28.49 -30.45 -21.34
CA ALA A 20 27.82 -31.27 -22.37
C ALA A 20 28.80 -31.85 -23.40
N CYS A 21 29.92 -31.17 -23.69
CA CYS A 21 30.96 -31.73 -24.56
C CYS A 21 31.78 -32.84 -23.90
N THR A 22 31.82 -32.92 -22.56
CA THR A 22 32.46 -34.01 -21.84
C THR A 22 31.55 -35.22 -21.63
N SER A 23 30.23 -35.09 -21.90
CA SER A 23 29.27 -36.19 -21.76
C SER A 23 29.27 -37.19 -22.93
N LEU A 24 30.10 -37.00 -23.96
CA LEU A 24 30.24 -37.94 -25.07
C LEU A 24 31.35 -38.97 -24.86
N ILE A 25 32.10 -38.87 -23.77
CA ILE A 25 33.00 -39.92 -23.31
C ILE A 25 32.33 -40.53 -22.08
N SER A 26 31.96 -41.79 -22.17
CA SER A 26 31.32 -42.58 -21.10
C SER A 26 32.21 -42.81 -19.88
N ALA A 27 32.79 -41.76 -19.35
CA ALA A 27 33.33 -41.69 -18.01
C ALA A 27 32.40 -40.74 -17.22
N SER A 28 31.72 -41.26 -16.22
CA SER A 28 31.01 -40.43 -15.26
C SER A 28 31.98 -39.43 -14.65
N ALA A 29 31.93 -38.18 -15.13
CA ALA A 29 32.65 -37.10 -14.47
C ALA A 29 32.00 -36.94 -13.10
N ALA A 30 32.74 -37.12 -12.03
CA ALA A 30 32.27 -36.80 -10.70
C ALA A 30 32.10 -35.29 -10.64
N THR A 31 30.89 -34.84 -10.35
CA THR A 31 30.63 -33.42 -10.01
C THR A 31 31.30 -33.19 -8.66
N ILE A 32 32.31 -32.35 -8.61
CA ILE A 32 32.95 -31.94 -7.36
C ILE A 32 32.39 -30.57 -7.05
N ASP A 33 31.37 -30.55 -6.23
CA ASP A 33 30.81 -29.33 -5.63
C ASP A 33 31.26 -29.32 -4.17
N LYS A 34 32.21 -28.46 -3.85
CA LYS A 34 32.70 -28.28 -2.49
C LYS A 34 32.58 -26.82 -2.14
N ALA A 35 31.77 -26.53 -1.11
CA ALA A 35 31.85 -25.23 -0.47
C ALA A 35 33.26 -25.05 0.09
N THR A 36 33.88 -23.94 -0.24
CA THR A 36 35.32 -23.68 0.09
C THR A 36 35.44 -22.86 1.37
N ILE A 37 34.47 -22.94 2.28
CA ILE A 37 34.53 -22.23 3.58
C ILE A 37 35.64 -22.90 4.42
N ASP A 38 36.65 -22.14 4.78
CA ASP A 38 37.63 -22.55 5.77
C ASP A 38 37.01 -22.36 7.17
N MET A 39 36.58 -23.47 7.77
CA MET A 39 35.92 -23.48 9.08
C MET A 39 36.85 -23.17 10.24
N ASP A 40 38.18 -23.27 10.05
CA ASP A 40 39.18 -22.93 11.05
C ASP A 40 39.66 -21.48 10.97
N ALA A 41 39.29 -20.79 9.90
CA ALA A 41 39.62 -19.38 9.71
C ALA A 41 39.01 -18.52 10.79
N LYS A 42 39.64 -17.39 11.00
CA LYS A 42 39.12 -16.32 11.87
C LYS A 42 38.66 -15.15 11.03
N ALA A 43 37.47 -14.68 11.35
CA ALA A 43 36.84 -13.59 10.65
C ALA A 43 36.99 -12.26 11.42
N GLN A 44 36.72 -11.18 10.71
CA GLN A 44 36.63 -9.81 11.22
C GLN A 44 35.27 -9.24 10.86
N LEU A 45 34.68 -8.53 11.81
CA LEU A 45 33.47 -7.72 11.60
C LEU A 45 33.84 -6.26 11.85
N SER A 46 33.62 -5.44 10.84
CA SER A 46 33.84 -3.99 10.89
C SER A 46 32.54 -3.26 10.62
N ILE A 47 32.35 -2.13 11.30
CA ILE A 47 31.18 -1.25 11.12
C ILE A 47 31.67 0.16 10.83
N TYR A 48 31.07 0.78 9.81
CA TYR A 48 31.17 2.22 9.59
C TYR A 48 29.78 2.82 9.77
N LYS A 49 29.66 3.75 10.70
CA LYS A 49 28.40 4.38 11.06
C LYS A 49 28.33 5.79 10.52
N TYR A 50 27.40 6.02 9.60
CA TYR A 50 27.19 7.31 8.95
C TYR A 50 25.73 7.73 9.03
N ASP A 51 25.51 9.02 9.08
CA ASP A 51 24.20 9.66 9.00
C ASP A 51 23.77 9.80 7.53
N PHE A 52 23.26 8.71 7.00
CA PHE A 52 22.75 8.65 5.63
C PHE A 52 21.55 9.58 5.43
N THR A 53 20.74 9.78 6.46
CA THR A 53 19.55 10.64 6.40
C THR A 53 19.92 12.09 6.12
N ASN A 54 20.84 12.64 6.90
CA ASN A 54 21.31 13.99 6.66
C ASN A 54 22.13 14.11 5.38
N ALA A 55 22.90 13.08 5.02
CA ALA A 55 23.64 13.05 3.76
C ALA A 55 22.68 13.08 2.54
N LYS A 56 21.57 12.41 2.61
CA LYS A 56 20.52 12.44 1.57
C LYS A 56 19.84 13.82 1.53
N LYS A 57 19.45 14.35 2.68
CA LYS A 57 18.84 15.68 2.80
C LYS A 57 19.71 16.76 2.17
N ASP A 58 21.01 16.68 2.41
CA ASP A 58 21.99 17.63 1.87
C ASP A 58 22.32 17.37 0.39
N GLY A 59 21.74 16.35 -0.21
CA GLY A 59 21.98 15.98 -1.61
C GLY A 59 23.40 15.46 -1.89
N VAL A 60 24.10 15.00 -0.85
CA VAL A 60 25.46 14.49 -0.93
C VAL A 60 25.49 13.01 -1.24
N TRP A 61 24.48 12.29 -0.79
CA TRP A 61 24.36 10.86 -0.95
C TRP A 61 22.90 10.46 -1.25
N ASP A 62 22.70 9.56 -2.23
CA ASP A 62 21.40 8.96 -2.52
C ASP A 62 21.33 7.57 -1.87
N GLU A 63 20.56 7.45 -0.79
CA GLU A 63 20.42 6.22 -0.04
C GLU A 63 19.81 5.08 -0.86
N ASP A 64 18.89 5.40 -1.77
CA ASP A 64 18.17 4.41 -2.55
C ASP A 64 19.07 3.72 -3.60
N SER A 65 20.17 4.35 -3.96
CA SER A 65 21.15 3.80 -4.91
C SER A 65 22.23 2.94 -4.24
N TYR A 66 22.33 2.96 -2.90
CA TYR A 66 23.38 2.23 -2.18
C TYR A 66 22.93 0.85 -1.74
N VAL A 67 23.70 -0.14 -2.12
CA VAL A 67 23.56 -1.53 -1.69
C VAL A 67 24.84 -1.97 -0.99
N SER A 68 24.75 -2.30 0.32
CA SER A 68 25.87 -2.83 1.08
C SER A 68 26.24 -4.22 0.56
N THR A 69 27.51 -4.40 0.26
CA THR A 69 28.07 -5.66 -0.29
C THR A 69 28.75 -6.53 0.75
N GLY A 70 28.79 -6.09 2.01
CA GLY A 70 29.62 -6.73 3.05
C GLY A 70 31.12 -6.45 2.90
N GLN A 71 31.52 -5.57 1.99
CA GLN A 71 32.90 -5.19 1.72
C GLN A 71 33.14 -3.70 2.01
N TYR A 72 34.41 -3.35 2.18
CA TYR A 72 34.78 -1.94 2.32
C TYR A 72 34.47 -1.16 1.05
N ASP A 73 33.70 -0.10 1.20
CA ASP A 73 33.34 0.80 0.11
C ASP A 73 34.12 2.11 0.25
N ALA A 74 35.13 2.26 -0.59
CA ALA A 74 35.99 3.43 -0.59
C ALA A 74 35.24 4.72 -0.89
N LYS A 75 34.20 4.68 -1.74
CA LYS A 75 33.41 5.83 -2.10
C LYS A 75 32.50 6.28 -0.98
N VAL A 76 31.79 5.35 -0.33
CA VAL A 76 30.98 5.66 0.86
C VAL A 76 31.84 6.33 1.91
N ASN A 77 33.00 5.75 2.23
CA ASN A 77 33.90 6.29 3.23
C ASN A 77 34.50 7.65 2.81
N GLN A 78 34.81 7.85 1.54
CA GLN A 78 35.30 9.13 1.04
C GLN A 78 34.22 10.23 1.10
N VAL A 79 32.98 9.91 0.71
CA VAL A 79 31.90 10.90 0.64
C VAL A 79 31.32 11.18 2.01
N LEU A 80 31.07 10.16 2.83
CA LEU A 80 30.43 10.30 4.13
C LEU A 80 31.41 10.42 5.29
N GLY A 81 32.59 9.83 5.18
CA GLY A 81 33.52 9.68 6.31
C GLY A 81 34.59 10.71 6.44
N GLY A 82 34.93 11.51 5.43
CA GLY A 82 36.25 12.05 5.67
C GLY A 82 36.76 13.25 4.94
N THR A 83 36.02 13.90 4.15
CA THR A 83 36.52 15.18 3.64
C THR A 83 35.85 16.33 4.38
N THR A 84 36.68 17.24 4.84
CA THR A 84 36.27 18.49 5.48
C THR A 84 35.15 19.13 4.68
N ARG A 85 33.98 19.19 5.25
CA ARG A 85 32.85 19.86 4.60
C ARG A 85 33.10 21.34 4.57
N THR A 86 33.21 21.89 3.41
CA THR A 86 33.23 23.34 3.18
C THR A 86 31.82 23.77 2.75
N GLY A 87 31.11 24.45 3.64
CA GLY A 87 29.81 25.05 3.31
C GLY A 87 28.89 25.21 4.52
N ALA A 88 27.77 25.91 4.30
CA ALA A 88 26.79 26.24 5.33
C ALA A 88 26.04 25.01 5.90
N ASN A 89 26.17 23.84 5.27
CA ASN A 89 25.58 22.58 5.66
C ASN A 89 26.59 21.62 6.27
N SER A 90 27.46 22.09 7.14
CA SER A 90 28.34 21.19 7.86
C SER A 90 27.53 20.28 8.77
N ALA A 91 27.82 18.98 8.78
CA ALA A 91 27.14 17.99 9.61
C ALA A 91 27.21 18.36 11.13
N SER A 92 28.12 19.18 11.52
CA SER A 92 28.19 19.72 12.87
C SER A 92 26.94 20.48 13.30
N SER A 93 26.26 21.13 12.39
CA SER A 93 24.99 21.81 12.70
C SER A 93 23.82 20.82 12.83
N ALA A 94 23.84 19.74 12.06
CA ALA A 94 22.81 18.71 12.13
C ALA A 94 22.92 17.83 13.38
N LEU A 95 24.14 17.68 13.90
CA LEU A 95 24.40 16.83 15.06
C LEU A 95 24.35 17.60 16.40
N GLY A 96 24.08 18.89 16.37
CA GLY A 96 23.74 19.71 17.56
C GLY A 96 24.83 19.95 18.62
N ASN A 97 26.04 19.45 18.44
CA ASN A 97 27.07 19.52 19.47
C ASN A 97 28.24 20.46 19.16
N GLY A 98 28.15 21.25 18.09
CA GLY A 98 29.18 22.26 17.78
C GLY A 98 30.58 21.71 17.44
N GLN A 99 30.71 20.39 17.31
CA GLN A 99 31.96 19.78 16.89
C GLN A 99 32.11 19.84 15.37
N ALA A 100 33.26 20.25 14.89
CA ALA A 100 33.64 20.10 13.51
C ALA A 100 33.69 18.59 13.21
N SER A 101 32.63 18.04 12.65
CA SER A 101 32.59 16.61 12.31
C SER A 101 33.32 16.37 11.00
N ASN A 102 34.04 15.28 10.95
CA ASN A 102 34.60 14.76 9.73
C ASN A 102 33.45 14.08 8.94
N GLY A 103 32.76 14.84 8.09
CA GLY A 103 31.68 14.27 7.27
C GLY A 103 30.38 13.98 8.05
N TYR A 104 29.72 12.87 7.69
CA TYR A 104 28.46 12.39 8.29
C TYR A 104 28.71 11.28 9.33
N VAL A 105 29.82 11.31 9.98
CA VAL A 105 30.26 10.31 10.95
C VAL A 105 29.39 10.34 12.19
N ILE A 106 28.99 9.16 12.69
CA ILE A 106 28.35 8.99 13.99
C ILE A 106 29.30 8.25 14.91
N LYS A 107 29.80 8.99 15.92
CA LYS A 107 30.67 8.49 16.98
C LYS A 107 29.85 8.01 18.19
N GLY A 108 30.38 7.03 18.94
CA GLY A 108 29.80 6.62 20.23
C GLY A 108 28.65 5.62 20.11
N VAL A 109 28.46 5.00 18.94
CA VAL A 109 27.50 3.90 18.76
C VAL A 109 28.16 2.58 19.18
N GLU A 110 27.49 1.81 20.04
CA GLU A 110 27.91 0.48 20.44
C GLU A 110 26.99 -0.57 19.82
N TYR A 111 27.60 -1.61 19.30
CA TYR A 111 26.93 -2.83 18.85
C TYR A 111 27.31 -3.99 19.75
N THR A 112 26.35 -4.84 20.05
CA THR A 112 26.59 -6.13 20.69
C THR A 112 26.35 -7.25 19.70
N TYR A 113 27.28 -8.17 19.61
CA TYR A 113 27.18 -9.35 18.75
C TYR A 113 27.10 -10.63 19.55
N LEU A 114 26.37 -11.60 19.03
CA LEU A 114 26.27 -12.94 19.61
C LEU A 114 26.32 -13.96 18.48
N LYS A 115 27.22 -14.95 18.57
CA LYS A 115 27.19 -16.09 17.68
C LYS A 115 25.96 -16.96 18.01
N ILE A 116 25.06 -17.10 17.05
CA ILE A 116 23.76 -17.79 17.23
C ILE A 116 23.69 -19.15 16.51
N ALA A 117 24.58 -19.38 15.55
CA ALA A 117 24.62 -20.65 14.82
C ALA A 117 26.01 -20.99 14.32
N ASP A 118 26.26 -22.27 14.21
CA ASP A 118 27.36 -22.82 13.44
C ASP A 118 26.99 -23.00 11.97
N ILE A 119 27.94 -22.75 11.08
CA ILE A 119 27.77 -23.09 9.66
C ILE A 119 27.90 -24.58 9.49
N THR A 120 26.96 -25.19 8.81
CA THR A 120 27.05 -26.59 8.41
C THR A 120 26.88 -26.71 6.90
N GLN A 121 27.51 -27.72 6.33
CA GLN A 121 27.43 -28.01 4.91
C GLN A 121 26.65 -29.31 4.73
N PHE A 122 25.61 -29.27 3.92
CA PHE A 122 24.76 -30.41 3.65
C PHE A 122 24.77 -30.72 2.15
N THR A 123 24.94 -31.98 1.78
CA THR A 123 24.90 -32.41 0.39
C THR A 123 23.50 -32.86 0.04
N GLU A 124 22.82 -32.11 -0.81
CA GLU A 124 21.52 -32.45 -1.36
C GLU A 124 21.69 -33.17 -2.71
N SER A 125 20.88 -34.17 -2.96
CA SER A 125 20.86 -34.89 -4.22
C SER A 125 19.48 -34.80 -4.83
N GLU A 126 19.37 -34.07 -5.94
CA GLU A 126 18.14 -33.98 -6.71
C GLU A 126 18.15 -35.00 -7.87
N LYS A 127 16.97 -35.61 -8.13
CA LYS A 127 16.73 -36.44 -9.29
C LYS A 127 15.86 -35.71 -10.30
N ASP A 128 16.45 -35.30 -11.40
CA ASP A 128 15.71 -34.77 -12.55
C ASP A 128 15.95 -35.68 -13.77
N GLY A 129 14.86 -36.18 -14.35
CA GLY A 129 14.88 -36.94 -15.59
C GLY A 129 15.79 -38.19 -15.62
N GLY A 130 16.07 -38.78 -14.45
CA GLY A 130 16.95 -39.95 -14.33
C GLY A 130 18.43 -39.62 -14.08
N ARG A 131 18.78 -38.35 -14.01
CA ARG A 131 20.10 -37.85 -13.62
C ARG A 131 20.05 -37.45 -12.13
N THR A 132 21.11 -37.76 -11.41
CA THR A 132 21.29 -37.32 -10.02
C THR A 132 22.32 -36.22 -10.01
N ASP A 133 21.88 -34.99 -9.71
CA ASP A 133 22.78 -33.87 -9.45
C ASP A 133 22.88 -33.67 -7.94
N SER A 134 24.10 -33.49 -7.43
CA SER A 134 24.33 -33.23 -6.00
C SER A 134 24.97 -31.88 -5.87
N HIS A 135 24.45 -31.07 -4.96
CA HIS A 135 25.03 -29.78 -4.60
C HIS A 135 25.17 -29.64 -3.08
N ILE A 136 25.99 -28.72 -2.65
CA ILE A 136 26.23 -28.45 -1.24
C ILE A 136 25.43 -27.22 -0.82
N GLU A 137 24.52 -27.44 0.11
CA GLU A 137 23.80 -26.36 0.80
C GLU A 137 24.58 -25.88 2.02
N VAL A 138 24.63 -24.58 2.21
CA VAL A 138 25.18 -23.93 3.41
C VAL A 138 24.00 -23.59 4.34
N LEU A 139 23.99 -24.27 5.48
CA LEU A 139 22.94 -24.13 6.49
C LEU A 139 23.52 -23.58 7.80
N TYR A 140 22.65 -22.91 8.55
CA TYR A 140 22.94 -22.40 9.86
C TYR A 140 22.27 -23.26 10.91
N ALA A 141 23.06 -23.91 11.76
CA ALA A 141 22.61 -24.80 12.81
C ALA A 141 22.36 -24.02 14.07
N ILE A 142 21.10 -23.80 14.41
CA ILE A 142 20.65 -23.08 15.60
C ILE A 142 20.21 -24.09 16.65
N ASP A 143 20.84 -24.05 17.81
CA ASP A 143 20.49 -24.88 18.97
C ASP A 143 19.02 -24.64 19.37
N LYS A 144 18.21 -25.70 19.48
CA LYS A 144 16.78 -25.61 19.74
C LYS A 144 16.43 -24.99 21.08
N VAL A 145 17.29 -25.14 22.07
CA VAL A 145 17.05 -24.60 23.42
C VAL A 145 17.57 -23.17 23.53
N LYS A 146 18.82 -22.94 23.12
CA LYS A 146 19.45 -21.63 23.24
C LYS A 146 18.87 -20.62 22.23
N GLY A 147 18.50 -21.09 21.04
CA GLY A 147 17.92 -20.24 20.00
C GLY A 147 16.42 -19.98 20.11
N ALA A 148 15.73 -20.66 21.05
CA ALA A 148 14.27 -20.65 21.14
C ALA A 148 13.66 -19.23 21.21
N ASP A 149 14.16 -18.41 22.12
CA ASP A 149 13.63 -17.04 22.32
C ASP A 149 13.89 -16.13 21.11
N MET A 150 15.05 -16.27 20.47
CA MET A 150 15.38 -15.53 19.27
C MET A 150 14.50 -15.95 18.08
N LEU A 151 14.32 -17.27 17.89
CA LEU A 151 13.44 -17.80 16.84
C LEU A 151 11.99 -17.38 17.07
N ALA A 152 11.52 -17.39 18.34
CA ALA A 152 10.21 -16.91 18.72
C ALA A 152 10.01 -15.43 18.35
N ALA A 153 11.01 -14.60 18.63
CA ALA A 153 10.96 -13.18 18.33
C ALA A 153 10.80 -12.86 16.82
N ILE A 154 11.25 -13.75 15.96
CA ILE A 154 11.13 -13.63 14.51
C ILE A 154 10.08 -14.55 13.88
N GLY A 155 9.22 -15.18 14.70
CA GLY A 155 8.11 -16.01 14.22
C GLY A 155 8.48 -17.42 13.77
N LEU A 156 9.64 -17.96 14.19
CA LEU A 156 10.13 -19.30 13.83
C LEU A 156 10.20 -20.26 15.05
N ALA A 157 9.46 -19.98 16.11
CA ALA A 157 9.56 -20.68 17.40
C ALA A 157 9.33 -22.20 17.37
N ASP A 158 8.55 -22.67 16.40
CA ASP A 158 8.23 -24.09 16.23
C ASP A 158 9.13 -24.80 15.22
N GLY A 159 10.21 -24.16 14.79
CA GLY A 159 11.06 -24.65 13.72
C GLY A 159 10.45 -24.54 12.34
N ALA A 160 9.38 -23.76 12.19
CA ALA A 160 8.75 -23.47 10.91
C ALA A 160 9.80 -23.02 9.88
N GLN A 161 9.71 -23.55 8.66
CA GLN A 161 10.65 -23.29 7.56
C GLN A 161 12.09 -23.77 7.78
N SER A 162 12.36 -24.59 8.81
CA SER A 162 13.63 -25.26 8.92
C SER A 162 13.82 -26.29 7.79
N TYR A 163 15.09 -26.57 7.50
CA TYR A 163 15.41 -27.58 6.50
C TYR A 163 15.06 -28.98 7.02
N GLU A 164 14.19 -29.72 6.31
CA GLU A 164 13.64 -30.99 6.79
C GLU A 164 14.39 -32.26 6.35
N ASN A 165 15.26 -32.19 5.35
CA ASN A 165 15.98 -33.36 4.81
C ASN A 165 17.13 -33.84 5.71
N ALA A 166 16.93 -33.93 6.98
CA ALA A 166 17.92 -33.91 8.00
C ALA A 166 18.31 -35.29 8.54
N ASN A 167 18.20 -36.40 7.80
CA ASN A 167 18.57 -37.73 8.28
C ASN A 167 20.07 -37.88 8.66
N ALA A 168 20.87 -36.87 8.41
CA ALA A 168 22.30 -36.84 8.74
C ALA A 168 22.69 -35.65 9.63
N LEU A 169 21.72 -34.79 10.04
CA LEU A 169 21.96 -33.59 10.83
C LEU A 169 21.65 -33.84 12.32
N ASP A 170 22.28 -33.07 13.18
CA ASP A 170 22.07 -33.15 14.63
C ASP A 170 20.65 -32.82 15.01
N SER A 171 19.98 -33.70 15.77
CA SER A 171 18.60 -33.55 16.21
C SER A 171 18.39 -32.39 17.21
N ASP A 172 19.45 -31.88 17.81
CA ASP A 172 19.39 -30.84 18.82
C ASP A 172 19.37 -29.42 18.18
N ASN A 173 19.51 -29.35 16.86
CA ASN A 173 19.51 -28.10 16.11
C ASN A 173 18.33 -27.97 15.14
N TRP A 174 17.93 -26.72 14.88
CA TRP A 174 17.16 -26.32 13.73
C TRP A 174 18.12 -25.81 12.63
N TYR A 175 17.87 -26.18 11.38
CA TYR A 175 18.73 -25.81 10.26
C TYR A 175 18.01 -24.88 9.31
N TYR A 176 18.57 -23.70 9.06
CA TYR A 176 17.99 -22.68 8.21
C TYR A 176 18.95 -22.23 7.12
N GLN A 177 18.41 -21.91 5.95
CA GLN A 177 19.08 -21.10 4.95
C GLN A 177 19.04 -19.62 5.37
N SER A 178 20.00 -18.82 4.89
CA SER A 178 20.10 -17.39 5.23
C SER A 178 18.88 -16.58 4.80
N ASP A 179 18.32 -16.87 3.63
CA ASP A 179 17.15 -16.20 3.09
C ASP A 179 15.92 -16.37 3.98
N LYS A 180 15.74 -17.55 4.57
CA LYS A 180 14.62 -17.84 5.49
C LYS A 180 14.73 -17.04 6.78
N LEU A 181 15.92 -17.01 7.38
CA LEU A 181 16.17 -16.23 8.59
C LEU A 181 16.00 -14.73 8.34
N ASN A 182 16.57 -14.22 7.24
CA ASN A 182 16.45 -12.81 6.88
C ASN A 182 15.01 -12.41 6.54
N ALA A 183 14.28 -13.26 5.81
CA ALA A 183 12.87 -13.01 5.50
C ALA A 183 12.00 -12.99 6.77
N ALA A 184 12.23 -13.92 7.70
CA ALA A 184 11.50 -13.96 8.97
C ALA A 184 11.79 -12.73 9.84
N LEU A 185 13.08 -12.36 9.96
CA LEU A 185 13.46 -11.16 10.69
C LEU A 185 12.84 -9.90 10.08
N LYS A 186 12.90 -9.76 8.75
CA LYS A 186 12.30 -8.65 8.02
C LYS A 186 10.78 -8.58 8.29
N ALA A 187 10.07 -9.67 8.10
CA ALA A 187 8.62 -9.72 8.33
C ALA A 187 8.25 -9.40 9.79
N ALA A 188 9.03 -9.89 10.76
CA ALA A 188 8.81 -9.60 12.17
C ALA A 188 9.03 -8.11 12.50
N LEU A 189 10.07 -7.51 11.94
CA LEU A 189 10.36 -6.07 12.10
C LEU A 189 9.31 -5.20 11.43
N GLU A 190 8.82 -5.58 10.27
CA GLU A 190 7.71 -4.91 9.59
C GLU A 190 6.40 -4.99 10.39
N ALA A 191 6.14 -6.13 11.04
CA ALA A 191 4.94 -6.31 11.85
C ALA A 191 4.99 -5.54 13.18
N ASN A 192 6.12 -5.56 13.88
CA ASN A 192 6.32 -4.84 15.16
C ASN A 192 7.79 -4.63 15.48
N SER A 193 8.39 -3.62 14.88
CA SER A 193 9.81 -3.29 15.03
C SER A 193 10.26 -3.15 16.49
N THR A 194 9.52 -2.43 17.29
CA THR A 194 9.88 -2.16 18.70
C THR A 194 9.94 -3.44 19.53
N THR A 195 8.93 -4.28 19.46
CA THR A 195 8.91 -5.55 20.21
C THR A 195 10.04 -6.47 19.79
N VAL A 196 10.29 -6.58 18.48
CA VAL A 196 11.35 -7.45 17.93
C VAL A 196 12.72 -6.92 18.36
N LYS A 197 12.98 -5.61 18.24
CA LYS A 197 14.23 -5.01 18.69
C LYS A 197 14.49 -5.28 20.17
N ASN A 198 13.53 -5.00 21.04
CA ASN A 198 13.65 -5.21 22.48
C ASN A 198 13.85 -6.70 22.83
N SER A 199 13.16 -7.61 22.14
CA SER A 199 13.31 -9.04 22.35
C SER A 199 14.69 -9.54 21.95
N LEU A 200 15.21 -9.10 20.79
CA LEU A 200 16.52 -9.51 20.31
C LEU A 200 17.64 -8.86 21.12
N GLU A 201 17.47 -7.62 21.57
CA GLU A 201 18.41 -6.97 22.48
C GLU A 201 18.49 -7.71 23.82
N SER A 202 17.34 -8.02 24.41
CA SER A 202 17.26 -8.82 25.63
C SER A 202 17.88 -10.20 25.45
N TYR A 203 17.61 -10.84 24.31
CA TYR A 203 18.19 -12.13 23.96
C TYR A 203 19.72 -12.09 23.92
N VAL A 204 20.29 -11.09 23.25
CA VAL A 204 21.74 -10.92 23.14
C VAL A 204 22.36 -10.68 24.51
N LYS A 205 21.78 -9.80 25.33
CA LYS A 205 22.23 -9.49 26.70
C LYS A 205 22.22 -10.73 27.61
N ASN A 206 21.13 -11.52 27.54
CA ASN A 206 20.93 -12.67 28.42
C ASN A 206 21.73 -13.94 28.01
N ASN A 207 22.17 -14.01 26.75
CA ASN A 207 22.88 -15.18 26.20
C ASN A 207 24.39 -14.95 25.98
N GLY A 208 24.97 -13.96 26.65
CA GLY A 208 26.43 -13.74 26.63
C GLY A 208 26.92 -13.00 25.39
N GLY A 209 26.11 -12.13 24.83
CA GLY A 209 26.55 -11.20 23.77
C GLY A 209 27.77 -10.38 24.20
N THR A 210 28.59 -10.07 23.25
CA THR A 210 29.84 -9.30 23.46
C THR A 210 29.72 -7.94 22.81
N ALA A 211 29.95 -6.86 23.58
CA ALA A 211 29.98 -5.50 23.07
C ALA A 211 31.17 -5.30 22.14
N MET A 212 30.95 -4.65 21.00
CA MET A 212 32.03 -4.10 20.17
C MET A 212 32.56 -2.81 20.79
N PRO A 213 33.77 -2.38 20.47
CA PRO A 213 34.19 -1.02 20.77
C PRO A 213 33.19 -0.01 20.20
N GLU A 214 32.98 1.11 20.92
CA GLU A 214 32.20 2.22 20.39
C GLU A 214 32.77 2.74 19.08
N THR A 215 31.92 3.23 18.17
CA THR A 215 32.40 3.87 16.95
C THR A 215 33.25 5.09 17.29
N ASN A 216 34.42 5.20 16.68
CA ASN A 216 35.40 6.24 16.90
C ASN A 216 35.09 7.53 16.11
N GLU A 217 36.04 8.47 16.04
CA GLU A 217 35.94 9.73 15.31
C GLU A 217 35.71 9.57 13.79
N ASP A 218 35.99 8.38 13.24
CA ASP A 218 35.77 8.03 11.85
C ASP A 218 34.45 7.23 11.66
N GLY A 219 33.65 7.09 12.73
CA GLY A 219 32.46 6.23 12.74
C GLY A 219 32.77 4.73 12.66
N TYR A 220 34.02 4.37 12.91
CA TYR A 220 34.52 3.01 12.74
C TYR A 220 34.58 2.24 14.04
N SER A 221 34.13 0.99 14.01
CA SER A 221 34.29 -0.01 15.06
C SER A 221 34.64 -1.35 14.43
N ASN A 222 35.44 -2.17 15.11
CA ASN A 222 35.73 -3.52 14.62
C ASN A 222 36.04 -4.50 15.73
N VAL A 223 35.83 -5.77 15.43
CA VAL A 223 36.32 -6.94 16.18
C VAL A 223 36.94 -7.93 15.23
N THR A 224 38.01 -8.57 15.71
CA THR A 224 38.81 -9.55 14.94
C THR A 224 38.87 -10.89 15.67
N GLY A 225 39.29 -11.92 14.95
CA GLY A 225 39.47 -13.23 15.54
C GLY A 225 38.17 -13.99 15.83
N LEU A 226 37.08 -13.59 15.20
CA LEU A 226 35.78 -14.23 15.39
C LEU A 226 35.74 -15.61 14.74
N PRO A 227 35.23 -16.64 15.42
CA PRO A 227 34.96 -17.93 14.79
C PRO A 227 33.98 -17.81 13.61
N VAL A 228 34.10 -18.67 12.64
CA VAL A 228 33.13 -18.82 11.56
C VAL A 228 31.75 -19.18 12.12
N GLY A 229 30.68 -18.59 11.59
CA GLY A 229 29.30 -18.82 12.06
C GLY A 229 28.33 -17.71 11.68
N LEU A 230 27.10 -17.83 12.12
CA LEU A 230 26.09 -16.79 12.03
C LEU A 230 26.04 -16.00 13.33
N TYR A 231 26.01 -14.70 13.19
CA TYR A 231 25.95 -13.76 14.29
C TYR A 231 24.68 -12.93 14.25
N LEU A 232 24.08 -12.69 15.41
CA LEU A 232 23.07 -11.66 15.60
C LEU A 232 23.83 -10.41 16.07
N LEU A 233 23.61 -9.30 15.35
CA LEU A 233 24.17 -7.99 15.65
C LEU A 233 23.05 -7.05 16.05
N VAL A 234 23.18 -6.41 17.20
CA VAL A 234 22.21 -5.48 17.76
C VAL A 234 22.92 -4.19 18.18
N GLU A 235 22.34 -3.06 17.82
CA GLU A 235 22.79 -1.75 18.34
C GLU A 235 22.28 -1.60 19.77
N THR A 236 23.19 -1.57 20.74
CA THR A 236 22.87 -1.59 22.17
C THR A 236 23.05 -0.25 22.87
N ARG A 237 23.73 0.69 22.23
CA ARG A 237 23.89 2.06 22.71
C ARG A 237 23.99 3.02 21.54
N THR A 238 23.28 4.12 21.65
CA THR A 238 23.32 5.23 20.71
C THR A 238 23.78 6.49 21.39
N PRO A 239 24.58 7.37 20.72
CA PRO A 239 24.87 8.70 21.24
C PRO A 239 23.59 9.57 21.25
N GLU A 240 23.61 10.63 22.04
CA GLU A 240 22.48 11.54 22.29
C GLU A 240 21.82 12.12 21.03
N MET A 241 22.51 12.10 19.91
CA MET A 241 22.03 12.65 18.63
C MET A 241 21.29 11.65 17.75
N VAL A 242 21.34 10.37 18.07
CA VAL A 242 20.63 9.33 17.31
C VAL A 242 19.25 9.14 17.88
N THR A 243 18.22 9.30 17.05
CA THR A 243 16.82 9.24 17.48
C THR A 243 16.20 7.86 17.41
N GLY A 244 16.90 6.88 16.84
CA GLY A 244 16.46 5.50 16.79
C GLY A 244 17.61 4.52 16.53
N THR A 245 17.55 3.37 17.17
CA THR A 245 18.51 2.28 16.93
C THR A 245 18.30 1.65 15.55
N THR A 246 19.39 1.22 14.93
CA THR A 246 19.30 0.40 13.70
C THR A 246 18.55 -0.92 13.96
N ASN A 247 17.97 -1.45 12.91
CA ASN A 247 17.36 -2.78 13.00
C ASN A 247 18.42 -3.84 13.28
N PRO A 248 18.15 -4.79 14.18
CA PRO A 248 18.98 -5.97 14.34
C PRO A 248 19.19 -6.68 13.00
N CYS A 249 20.33 -7.27 12.80
CA CYS A 249 20.61 -8.03 11.58
C CYS A 249 21.39 -9.31 11.86
N PHE A 250 21.23 -10.27 10.96
CA PHE A 250 22.07 -11.46 10.93
C PHE A 250 23.29 -11.20 10.05
N VAL A 251 24.46 -11.62 10.54
CA VAL A 251 25.74 -11.48 9.83
C VAL A 251 26.39 -12.84 9.76
N SER A 252 26.56 -13.34 8.56
CA SER A 252 27.35 -14.56 8.32
C SER A 252 28.84 -14.21 8.28
N LEU A 253 29.64 -14.94 8.99
CA LEU A 253 31.09 -14.87 8.91
C LEU A 253 31.62 -16.26 8.50
N PRO A 254 32.14 -16.45 7.26
CA PRO A 254 32.23 -15.42 6.20
C PRO A 254 30.91 -15.15 5.49
N MET A 255 30.90 -14.06 4.74
CA MET A 255 29.88 -13.77 3.72
C MET A 255 30.41 -14.14 2.33
N THR A 256 29.51 -14.37 1.38
CA THR A 256 29.90 -14.45 -0.03
C THR A 256 30.24 -13.06 -0.55
N THR A 257 31.26 -12.94 -1.36
CA THR A 257 31.50 -11.73 -2.15
C THR A 257 30.39 -11.59 -3.19
N VAL A 258 29.98 -10.35 -3.45
CA VAL A 258 28.93 -10.08 -4.42
C VAL A 258 29.51 -10.09 -5.82
N ASP A 259 28.96 -10.96 -6.69
CA ASP A 259 29.35 -11.03 -8.10
C ASP A 259 28.54 -10.04 -8.93
N GLY A 260 29.19 -9.28 -9.75
CA GLY A 260 28.79 -8.47 -10.93
C GLY A 260 27.33 -8.07 -11.20
N GLY A 261 26.43 -8.35 -10.28
CA GLY A 261 25.01 -8.02 -10.39
C GLY A 261 24.56 -6.84 -9.54
N MET A 262 25.38 -6.36 -8.62
CA MET A 262 25.09 -5.22 -7.77
C MET A 262 25.90 -4.00 -8.20
N ALA A 263 25.28 -2.84 -8.09
CA ALA A 263 25.96 -1.58 -8.31
C ALA A 263 26.63 -1.12 -6.99
N ASP A 264 27.84 -0.57 -7.08
CA ASP A 264 28.41 0.21 -5.99
C ASP A 264 27.55 1.46 -5.76
N GLY A 265 27.74 2.16 -4.67
CA GLY A 265 27.02 3.39 -4.35
C GLY A 265 27.15 4.52 -5.38
N SER A 266 27.82 4.26 -6.52
CA SER A 266 27.95 5.14 -7.68
C SER A 266 27.17 4.66 -8.89
N GLY A 267 26.47 3.55 -8.80
CA GLY A 267 25.83 2.90 -9.93
C GLY A 267 26.78 2.12 -10.84
N ASN A 268 28.07 1.98 -10.48
CA ASN A 268 28.98 1.12 -11.24
C ASN A 268 28.77 -0.32 -10.85
N GLN A 269 28.72 -1.22 -11.83
CA GLN A 269 28.67 -2.65 -11.54
C GLN A 269 29.95 -3.12 -10.84
N ILE A 270 29.78 -3.84 -9.73
CA ILE A 270 30.86 -4.54 -9.07
C ILE A 270 31.27 -5.68 -9.99
N THR A 271 32.43 -5.55 -10.61
CA THR A 271 32.91 -6.48 -11.66
C THR A 271 33.95 -7.48 -11.17
N THR A 272 34.32 -7.46 -9.89
CA THR A 272 35.39 -8.27 -9.39
C THR A 272 34.96 -9.26 -8.32
N GLY A 273 35.13 -10.54 -8.61
CA GLY A 273 35.37 -11.56 -7.63
C GLY A 273 34.23 -12.11 -6.82
N GLY A 274 33.14 -12.51 -7.44
CA GLY A 274 32.03 -13.16 -6.76
C GLY A 274 32.18 -14.60 -6.36
N HIS A 275 33.42 -15.10 -6.29
CA HIS A 275 33.65 -16.52 -6.06
C HIS A 275 34.38 -16.82 -4.74
N ASP A 276 34.72 -15.79 -3.97
CA ASP A 276 35.50 -15.97 -2.74
C ASP A 276 34.65 -15.66 -1.50
N TRP A 277 34.99 -16.33 -0.41
CA TRP A 277 34.44 -16.04 0.88
C TRP A 277 35.13 -14.84 1.51
N ASN A 278 34.32 -13.86 1.92
CA ASN A 278 34.76 -12.66 2.62
C ASN A 278 34.78 -12.88 4.13
N TYR A 279 35.96 -13.08 4.70
CA TYR A 279 36.15 -13.19 6.15
C TYR A 279 36.32 -11.83 6.83
N ASN A 280 36.48 -10.75 6.06
CA ASN A 280 36.58 -9.36 6.57
C ASN A 280 35.30 -8.60 6.22
N VAL A 281 34.22 -8.91 6.92
CA VAL A 281 32.90 -8.31 6.66
C VAL A 281 32.85 -6.87 7.15
N VAL A 282 32.41 -5.98 6.28
CA VAL A 282 32.22 -4.55 6.56
C VAL A 282 30.76 -4.20 6.37
N LEU A 283 30.14 -3.64 7.39
CA LEU A 283 28.76 -3.21 7.37
C LEU A 283 28.67 -1.68 7.44
N TYR A 284 27.64 -1.15 6.80
CA TYR A 284 27.23 0.25 6.83
C TYR A 284 25.79 0.34 7.36
N PRO A 285 25.57 0.11 8.66
CA PRO A 285 24.24 0.16 9.22
C PRO A 285 23.68 1.57 9.09
N LYS A 286 22.50 1.68 8.49
CA LYS A 286 21.84 2.95 8.30
C LYS A 286 21.19 3.37 9.61
N ASN A 287 21.45 4.60 10.03
CA ASN A 287 20.70 5.22 11.11
C ASN A 287 19.44 5.81 10.53
N GLU A 288 18.34 5.29 10.96
CA GLU A 288 17.09 6.00 10.84
C GLU A 288 17.02 6.99 12.01
N THR A 289 17.23 8.24 11.73
CA THR A 289 17.11 9.30 12.71
C THR A 289 15.62 9.58 12.96
N GLY A 290 15.03 8.80 13.85
CA GLY A 290 13.63 8.83 14.21
C GLY A 290 12.73 8.08 13.22
N ILE A 291 12.28 6.88 13.59
CA ILE A 291 11.25 6.18 12.84
C ILE A 291 9.91 6.83 13.17
N VAL A 292 9.51 7.77 12.35
CA VAL A 292 8.13 8.21 12.29
C VAL A 292 7.48 7.43 11.17
N THR A 293 6.33 6.84 11.43
CA THR A 293 5.52 6.18 10.42
C THR A 293 4.29 7.01 10.13
N LEU A 294 3.71 6.83 8.96
CA LEU A 294 2.45 7.43 8.59
C LEU A 294 1.68 6.42 7.76
N GLU A 295 0.44 6.17 8.14
CA GLU A 295 -0.49 5.35 7.39
C GLU A 295 -1.86 6.02 7.40
N LYS A 296 -2.43 6.20 6.22
CA LYS A 296 -3.77 6.72 6.05
C LYS A 296 -4.66 5.66 5.44
N THR A 297 -5.80 5.46 6.06
CA THR A 297 -6.79 4.47 5.61
C THR A 297 -8.20 5.03 5.70
N VAL A 298 -9.09 4.40 4.96
CA VAL A 298 -10.47 4.79 4.79
C VAL A 298 -11.39 3.58 4.90
N ARG A 299 -12.60 3.79 5.35
CA ARG A 299 -13.71 2.85 5.20
C ARG A 299 -15.01 3.61 5.09
N GLU A 300 -16.02 2.98 4.55
CA GLU A 300 -17.39 3.44 4.64
C GLU A 300 -17.90 3.30 6.08
N ALA A 301 -18.73 4.25 6.54
CA ALA A 301 -19.22 4.21 7.91
C ALA A 301 -20.13 2.99 8.14
N VAL A 302 -19.91 2.30 9.24
CA VAL A 302 -20.63 1.09 9.62
C VAL A 302 -22.16 1.26 9.60
N LYS A 303 -22.63 2.44 9.96
CA LYS A 303 -24.08 2.75 10.02
C LYS A 303 -24.75 2.85 8.65
N ASP A 304 -23.98 3.01 7.59
CA ASP A 304 -24.50 3.31 6.26
C ASP A 304 -24.64 2.04 5.41
N THR A 305 -24.00 0.96 5.79
CA THR A 305 -23.89 -0.23 4.97
C THR A 305 -24.11 -1.54 5.71
N GLY A 306 -24.40 -2.58 4.99
CA GLY A 306 -24.38 -3.95 5.49
C GLY A 306 -22.99 -4.61 5.45
N LYS A 307 -21.99 -3.98 4.81
CA LYS A 307 -20.66 -4.56 4.59
C LYS A 307 -19.74 -4.45 5.79
N ASN A 308 -19.82 -3.34 6.51
CA ASN A 308 -19.02 -3.09 7.71
C ASN A 308 -19.85 -3.32 8.95
N ASN A 309 -19.32 -4.04 9.92
CA ASN A 309 -20.02 -4.33 11.16
C ASN A 309 -19.61 -3.36 12.27
N ALA A 310 -20.54 -3.02 13.16
CA ALA A 310 -20.25 -2.21 14.33
C ALA A 310 -19.19 -2.81 15.25
N SER A 311 -18.92 -4.11 15.12
CA SER A 311 -17.90 -4.85 15.84
C SER A 311 -16.54 -4.86 15.16
N ASP A 312 -16.38 -4.19 13.99
CA ASP A 312 -15.12 -4.15 13.27
C ASP A 312 -14.04 -3.58 14.18
N VAL A 313 -12.96 -4.34 14.29
CA VAL A 313 -11.78 -3.91 15.02
C VAL A 313 -11.11 -2.79 14.25
N ILE A 314 -10.28 -2.01 14.90
CA ILE A 314 -9.60 -0.84 14.33
C ILE A 314 -8.88 -1.13 13.01
N THR A 315 -8.38 -2.34 12.86
CA THR A 315 -7.67 -2.80 11.65
C THR A 315 -8.58 -3.44 10.61
N ASP A 316 -9.82 -3.76 10.97
CA ASP A 316 -10.76 -4.41 10.07
C ASP A 316 -11.62 -3.38 9.34
N GLY A 317 -11.70 -3.52 8.02
CA GLY A 317 -12.46 -2.63 7.16
C GLY A 317 -11.73 -1.33 6.75
N PHE A 318 -10.69 -0.90 7.46
CA PHE A 318 -9.85 0.21 7.03
C PHE A 318 -8.81 -0.24 6.01
N LYS A 319 -8.80 0.40 4.84
CA LYS A 319 -7.91 0.11 3.70
C LYS A 319 -7.50 1.42 3.04
N HIS A 320 -6.59 1.38 2.08
CA HIS A 320 -6.28 2.56 1.28
C HIS A 320 -7.40 2.92 0.28
N ASN A 321 -8.24 1.94 -0.07
CA ASN A 321 -9.35 2.12 -0.98
C ASN A 321 -10.66 1.71 -0.33
N ALA A 322 -11.73 2.48 -0.58
CA ALA A 322 -13.10 2.15 -0.26
C ALA A 322 -14.01 2.52 -1.43
N THR A 323 -15.18 1.91 -1.47
CA THR A 323 -16.28 2.32 -2.35
C THR A 323 -17.43 2.81 -1.50
N ALA A 324 -18.20 3.76 -2.01
CA ALA A 324 -19.36 4.30 -1.29
C ALA A 324 -20.34 4.96 -2.25
N SER A 325 -21.60 5.04 -1.82
CA SER A 325 -22.62 5.81 -2.50
C SER A 325 -22.52 7.30 -2.16
N ALA A 326 -22.90 8.17 -3.09
CA ALA A 326 -22.96 9.60 -2.83
C ALA A 326 -23.92 9.89 -1.67
N GLY A 327 -23.49 10.77 -0.78
CA GLY A 327 -24.24 11.09 0.43
C GLY A 327 -23.83 10.30 1.66
N ASP A 328 -23.05 9.24 1.50
CA ASP A 328 -22.61 8.38 2.60
C ASP A 328 -21.49 9.01 3.42
N THR A 329 -21.41 8.57 4.67
CA THR A 329 -20.35 8.97 5.58
C THR A 329 -19.15 8.04 5.41
N ILE A 330 -17.98 8.64 5.26
CA ILE A 330 -16.70 7.97 5.10
C ILE A 330 -15.88 8.20 6.37
N GLU A 331 -15.36 7.14 6.95
CA GLU A 331 -14.50 7.22 8.12
C GLU A 331 -13.04 7.14 7.70
N TYR A 332 -12.24 8.14 8.05
CA TYR A 332 -10.81 8.18 7.84
C TYR A 332 -10.03 7.91 9.12
N GLN A 333 -8.92 7.23 8.96
CA GLN A 333 -7.98 6.95 10.03
C GLN A 333 -6.56 7.30 9.58
N ILE A 334 -5.85 8.05 10.42
CA ILE A 334 -4.41 8.30 10.28
C ILE A 334 -3.74 7.65 11.48
N ILE A 335 -2.73 6.82 11.20
CA ILE A 335 -1.87 6.20 12.22
C ILE A 335 -0.43 6.69 12.01
N SER A 336 0.21 7.10 13.08
CA SER A 336 1.58 7.57 13.06
C SER A 336 2.31 7.11 14.32
N THR A 337 3.51 6.56 14.17
CA THR A 337 4.37 6.20 15.31
C THR A 337 5.31 7.35 15.60
N LEU A 338 5.31 7.84 16.84
CA LEU A 338 6.23 8.87 17.27
C LEU A 338 7.67 8.33 17.34
N PRO A 339 8.68 9.16 17.04
CA PRO A 339 10.06 8.73 17.06
C PRO A 339 10.50 8.37 18.47
N THR A 340 11.47 7.47 18.56
CA THR A 340 12.20 7.24 19.80
C THR A 340 13.22 8.36 19.97
N ILE A 341 13.11 9.13 21.04
CA ILE A 341 14.10 10.18 21.38
C ILE A 341 14.74 9.79 22.70
N THR A 342 16.03 9.48 22.62
CA THR A 342 16.84 9.00 23.76
C THR A 342 17.74 10.10 24.35
N SER A 343 17.75 11.30 23.74
CA SER A 343 18.58 12.41 24.18
C SER A 343 17.79 13.46 24.95
N ALA A 344 18.24 13.83 26.11
CA ALA A 344 17.68 14.97 26.87
C ALA A 344 17.84 16.32 26.16
N ALA A 345 18.75 16.42 25.20
CA ALA A 345 19.00 17.63 24.42
C ALA A 345 18.11 17.73 23.15
N THR A 346 17.41 16.67 22.81
CA THR A 346 16.59 16.59 21.60
C THR A 346 15.13 16.42 21.95
N ASN A 347 14.29 17.30 21.47
CA ASN A 347 12.85 17.25 21.65
C ASN A 347 12.17 17.35 20.29
N ILE A 348 10.94 16.85 20.19
CA ILE A 348 10.07 17.15 19.06
C ILE A 348 9.63 18.61 19.20
N SER A 349 9.91 19.44 18.21
CA SER A 349 9.54 20.87 18.19
C SER A 349 8.36 21.18 17.29
N GLU A 350 8.01 20.27 16.39
CA GLU A 350 6.83 20.32 15.52
C GLU A 350 6.33 18.91 15.22
N TYR A 351 5.01 18.74 15.23
CA TYR A 351 4.33 17.54 14.77
C TYR A 351 2.98 17.95 14.20
N THR A 352 2.90 18.03 12.88
CA THR A 352 1.77 18.64 12.18
C THR A 352 1.31 17.76 11.05
N PHE A 353 0.02 17.47 11.00
CA PHE A 353 -0.64 16.79 9.90
C PHE A 353 -1.39 17.81 9.05
N ARG A 354 -1.16 17.79 7.76
CA ARG A 354 -1.94 18.53 6.77
C ARG A 354 -2.67 17.51 5.90
N ASP A 355 -3.98 17.51 5.99
CA ASP A 355 -4.89 16.58 5.34
C ASP A 355 -5.69 17.31 4.27
N VAL A 356 -5.75 16.78 3.05
CA VAL A 356 -6.39 17.43 1.90
C VAL A 356 -7.40 16.49 1.28
N LEU A 357 -8.67 16.79 1.45
CA LEU A 357 -9.79 16.12 0.78
C LEU A 357 -9.94 16.63 -0.65
N ALA A 358 -10.15 15.72 -1.60
CA ALA A 358 -10.60 16.06 -2.93
C ALA A 358 -11.93 16.83 -2.91
N ARG A 359 -12.22 17.54 -4.00
CA ARG A 359 -13.46 18.34 -4.15
C ARG A 359 -14.76 17.56 -3.92
N GLY A 360 -14.74 16.24 -4.23
CA GLY A 360 -15.89 15.35 -4.04
C GLY A 360 -16.15 14.92 -2.59
N LEU A 361 -15.34 15.37 -1.65
CA LEU A 361 -15.42 15.02 -0.23
C LEU A 361 -15.56 16.26 0.63
N SER A 362 -16.35 16.17 1.69
CA SER A 362 -16.54 17.26 2.66
C SER A 362 -16.38 16.74 4.09
N TYR A 363 -15.67 17.46 4.97
CA TYR A 363 -15.54 17.05 6.37
C TYR A 363 -16.89 17.09 7.09
N VAL A 364 -17.20 16.05 7.85
CA VAL A 364 -18.36 15.98 8.74
C VAL A 364 -18.02 16.52 10.13
N GLY A 365 -18.94 17.26 10.73
CA GLY A 365 -18.76 17.82 12.06
C GLY A 365 -17.80 19.02 12.10
N GLY A 366 -17.63 19.60 13.27
CA GLY A 366 -16.72 20.73 13.50
C GLY A 366 -15.29 20.25 13.81
N THR A 367 -14.35 21.20 13.93
CA THR A 367 -12.96 20.90 14.31
C THR A 367 -12.85 20.19 15.66
N ASN A 368 -13.82 20.34 16.55
CA ASN A 368 -13.89 19.66 17.85
C ASN A 368 -14.23 18.16 17.76
N SER A 369 -14.64 17.65 16.60
CA SER A 369 -14.87 16.21 16.40
C SER A 369 -13.59 15.41 16.28
N VAL A 370 -12.49 16.04 15.91
CA VAL A 370 -11.17 15.40 15.80
C VAL A 370 -10.60 15.10 17.19
N THR A 371 -10.16 13.86 17.37
CA THR A 371 -9.50 13.42 18.60
C THR A 371 -8.17 12.74 18.27
N LEU A 372 -7.20 12.89 19.16
CA LEU A 372 -5.90 12.25 19.09
C LEU A 372 -5.82 11.18 20.17
N GLU A 373 -5.65 9.94 19.77
CA GLU A 373 -5.52 8.81 20.67
C GLU A 373 -4.12 8.25 20.64
N PHE A 374 -3.53 8.03 21.80
CA PHE A 374 -2.17 7.50 21.94
C PHE A 374 -2.20 6.10 22.52
N PHE A 375 -1.38 5.22 21.96
CA PHE A 375 -1.28 3.80 22.29
C PHE A 375 0.18 3.41 22.48
N THR A 376 0.42 2.38 23.30
CA THR A 376 1.77 1.81 23.49
C THR A 376 2.12 0.75 22.45
N ASP A 377 1.20 0.40 21.55
CA ASP A 377 1.37 -0.65 20.54
C ASP A 377 0.87 -0.19 19.17
N ALA A 378 1.49 -0.75 18.12
CA ALA A 378 1.17 -0.43 16.72
C ALA A 378 -0.26 -0.80 16.30
N ASN A 379 -0.86 -1.80 16.96
CA ASN A 379 -2.23 -2.23 16.66
C ASN A 379 -3.30 -1.37 17.34
N CYS A 380 -2.91 -0.32 18.04
CA CYS A 380 -3.81 0.58 18.78
C CYS A 380 -4.75 -0.14 19.76
N THR A 381 -4.25 -1.15 20.46
CA THR A 381 -5.05 -1.94 21.43
C THR A 381 -4.89 -1.43 22.86
N ASN A 382 -3.71 -0.97 23.23
CA ASN A 382 -3.38 -0.50 24.58
C ASN A 382 -3.37 1.02 24.64
N LYS A 383 -4.56 1.60 24.77
CA LYS A 383 -4.73 3.06 24.79
C LYS A 383 -4.17 3.69 26.07
N VAL A 384 -3.32 4.68 25.91
CA VAL A 384 -2.74 5.48 27.02
C VAL A 384 -3.64 6.64 27.36
N THR A 385 -4.00 7.46 26.35
CA THR A 385 -4.79 8.67 26.55
C THR A 385 -5.50 9.08 25.27
N THR A 386 -6.47 9.96 25.43
CA THR A 386 -7.16 10.61 24.32
C THR A 386 -7.12 12.12 24.55
N TRP A 387 -6.59 12.88 23.59
CA TRP A 387 -6.64 14.32 23.60
C TRP A 387 -7.82 14.84 22.80
N LYS A 388 -8.48 15.83 23.33
CA LYS A 388 -9.51 16.63 22.65
C LYS A 388 -8.97 18.03 22.44
N GLN A 389 -9.52 18.74 21.44
CA GLN A 389 -9.07 20.12 21.18
C GLN A 389 -9.29 21.04 22.39
N SER A 390 -10.30 20.76 23.24
CA SER A 390 -10.54 21.45 24.50
C SER A 390 -9.39 21.35 25.52
N ASP A 391 -8.54 20.36 25.36
CA ASP A 391 -7.39 20.16 26.27
C ASP A 391 -6.22 21.08 25.97
N GLY A 392 -6.29 21.82 24.86
CA GLY A 392 -5.30 22.81 24.44
C GLY A 392 -3.99 22.23 23.91
N LYS A 393 -3.88 20.89 23.81
CA LYS A 393 -2.64 20.20 23.41
C LYS A 393 -2.42 20.15 21.91
N PHE A 394 -3.45 20.33 21.13
CA PHE A 394 -3.40 20.46 19.66
C PHE A 394 -4.45 21.45 19.18
N LYS A 395 -4.27 21.89 17.94
CA LYS A 395 -5.19 22.78 17.25
C LYS A 395 -5.59 22.16 15.92
N VAL A 396 -6.86 22.29 15.57
CA VAL A 396 -7.38 21.93 14.26
C VAL A 396 -7.88 23.18 13.55
N THR A 397 -7.46 23.36 12.30
CA THR A 397 -8.02 24.37 11.40
C THR A 397 -8.52 23.70 10.13
N ARG A 398 -9.54 24.25 9.51
CA ARG A 398 -10.08 23.81 8.22
C ARG A 398 -10.24 25.00 7.31
N GLU A 399 -9.92 24.82 6.04
CA GLU A 399 -10.08 25.83 5.00
C GLU A 399 -10.54 25.15 3.69
N GLU A 400 -11.33 25.86 2.92
CA GLU A 400 -11.70 25.48 1.56
C GLU A 400 -10.76 26.19 0.60
N ASN A 401 -10.18 25.42 -0.32
CA ASN A 401 -9.23 25.93 -1.28
C ASN A 401 -9.92 26.44 -2.55
N ASN A 402 -9.25 27.28 -3.33
CA ASN A 402 -9.82 27.85 -4.55
C ASN A 402 -10.15 26.81 -5.65
N ASP A 403 -9.62 25.63 -5.55
CA ASP A 403 -9.85 24.49 -6.47
C ASP A 403 -10.97 23.56 -6.01
N GLY A 404 -11.66 23.93 -4.93
CA GLY A 404 -12.74 23.13 -4.33
C GLY A 404 -12.26 22.02 -3.41
N THR A 405 -10.96 21.83 -3.22
CA THR A 405 -10.43 20.90 -2.22
C THR A 405 -10.55 21.47 -0.82
N HIS A 406 -10.52 20.61 0.20
CA HIS A 406 -10.64 21.04 1.59
C HIS A 406 -9.39 20.64 2.36
N THR A 407 -8.75 21.59 3.03
CA THR A 407 -7.57 21.32 3.86
C THR A 407 -7.94 21.33 5.34
N MET A 408 -7.51 20.28 6.06
CA MET A 408 -7.51 20.25 7.52
C MET A 408 -6.06 20.20 8.01
N THR A 409 -5.72 21.11 8.93
CA THR A 409 -4.41 21.10 9.58
C THR A 409 -4.57 20.78 11.06
N ILE A 410 -3.87 19.77 11.53
CA ILE A 410 -3.82 19.31 12.92
C ILE A 410 -2.40 19.51 13.43
N SER A 411 -2.18 20.50 14.28
CA SER A 411 -0.85 20.86 14.80
C SER A 411 -0.79 20.70 16.31
N MET A 412 0.26 20.07 16.80
CA MET A 412 0.54 20.05 18.24
C MET A 412 0.87 21.45 18.72
N THR A 413 0.31 21.83 19.88
CA THR A 413 0.65 23.08 20.55
C THR A 413 1.94 22.93 21.40
N ALA A 414 2.42 24.03 21.94
CA ALA A 414 3.54 24.00 22.89
C ALA A 414 3.25 23.07 24.10
N ASP A 415 2.03 23.09 24.62
CA ASP A 415 1.62 22.24 25.75
C ASP A 415 1.57 20.76 25.36
N GLY A 416 1.08 20.45 24.15
CA GLY A 416 1.07 19.10 23.61
C GLY A 416 2.48 18.57 23.37
N LEU A 417 3.36 19.39 22.78
CA LEU A 417 4.77 19.03 22.57
C LEU A 417 5.49 18.85 23.89
N ALA A 418 5.23 19.69 24.91
CA ALA A 418 5.79 19.54 26.23
C ALA A 418 5.42 18.20 26.86
N GLU A 419 4.17 17.75 26.72
CA GLU A 419 3.74 16.44 27.23
C GLU A 419 4.39 15.28 26.48
N ILE A 420 4.48 15.35 25.14
CA ILE A 420 5.15 14.34 24.32
C ILE A 420 6.62 14.19 24.74
N ASN A 421 7.29 15.31 24.99
CA ASN A 421 8.72 15.36 25.29
C ASN A 421 9.05 15.15 26.79
N THR A 422 8.07 15.11 27.67
CA THR A 422 8.31 14.90 29.11
C THR A 422 8.99 13.55 29.32
N ALA A 423 10.17 13.56 29.92
CA ALA A 423 10.95 12.35 30.14
C ALA A 423 10.16 11.27 30.88
N ASN A 424 10.22 10.06 30.37
CA ASN A 424 9.55 8.91 30.95
C ASN A 424 10.55 8.05 31.72
N THR A 425 10.54 8.16 33.04
CA THR A 425 11.46 7.44 33.93
C THR A 425 11.31 5.93 33.86
N ALA A 426 10.23 5.41 33.29
CA ALA A 426 10.06 3.97 33.07
C ALA A 426 11.02 3.41 31.99
N TYR A 427 11.62 4.29 31.20
CA TYR A 427 12.60 3.94 30.19
C TYR A 427 14.02 4.45 30.54
N ASP A 428 14.25 4.77 31.83
CA ASP A 428 15.60 5.02 32.31
C ASP A 428 16.39 3.72 32.17
N ASN A 429 17.34 3.69 31.25
CA ASN A 429 18.27 2.58 31.19
C ASN A 429 19.33 2.74 32.28
N ASP A 430 20.06 1.67 32.57
CA ASP A 430 21.11 1.64 33.61
C ASP A 430 22.22 2.69 33.37
N ASN A 431 22.20 3.41 32.24
CA ASN A 431 23.16 4.46 31.89
C ASN A 431 22.61 5.88 32.11
N GLY A 432 21.40 6.03 32.62
CA GLY A 432 20.77 7.34 32.87
C GLY A 432 20.24 8.04 31.60
N GLU A 433 20.02 7.34 30.51
CA GLU A 433 19.38 7.87 29.32
C GLU A 433 17.86 7.92 29.52
N LEU A 434 17.28 9.11 29.33
CA LEU A 434 15.85 9.33 29.42
C LEU A 434 15.25 9.39 28.02
N TYR A 435 14.20 8.61 27.79
CA TYR A 435 13.42 8.68 26.57
C TYR A 435 12.37 9.78 26.67
N ALA A 436 11.99 10.39 25.56
CA ALA A 436 10.82 11.26 25.51
C ALA A 436 9.59 10.48 25.98
N GLY A 437 8.66 11.14 26.66
CA GLY A 437 7.55 10.49 27.35
C GLY A 437 6.67 9.65 26.45
N TYR A 438 6.52 10.04 25.18
CA TYR A 438 5.70 9.35 24.18
C TYR A 438 6.56 8.67 23.10
N SER A 439 7.82 8.36 23.40
CA SER A 439 8.67 7.59 22.49
C SER A 439 8.02 6.28 22.09
N ASN A 440 8.02 5.98 20.80
CA ASN A 440 7.41 4.79 20.21
C ASN A 440 5.89 4.66 20.41
N TYR A 441 5.20 5.66 20.93
CA TYR A 441 3.76 5.62 20.98
C TYR A 441 3.17 5.72 19.59
N THR A 442 2.10 4.99 19.37
CA THR A 442 1.28 5.12 18.19
C THR A 442 0.20 6.16 18.42
N LEU A 443 0.18 7.17 17.57
CA LEU A 443 -0.87 8.17 17.50
C LEU A 443 -1.89 7.73 16.45
N ARG A 444 -3.16 7.73 16.83
CA ARG A 444 -4.28 7.54 15.92
C ARG A 444 -5.16 8.78 15.90
N ILE A 445 -5.49 9.24 14.70
CA ILE A 445 -6.45 10.31 14.45
C ILE A 445 -7.62 9.72 13.67
N ARG A 446 -8.85 10.04 14.06
CA ARG A 446 -10.06 9.66 13.35
C ARG A 446 -10.95 10.88 13.12
N TYR A 447 -11.56 10.92 11.96
CA TYR A 447 -12.53 11.91 11.57
C TYR A 447 -13.42 11.37 10.46
N ASP A 448 -14.57 12.00 10.27
CA ASP A 448 -15.53 11.62 9.25
C ASP A 448 -15.54 12.66 8.13
N ALA A 449 -15.75 12.17 6.91
CA ALA A 449 -16.10 12.96 5.75
C ALA A 449 -17.39 12.43 5.12
N LYS A 450 -17.94 13.19 4.22
CA LYS A 450 -19.10 12.82 3.42
C LYS A 450 -18.72 12.84 1.96
N LEU A 451 -19.14 11.81 1.22
CA LEU A 451 -19.06 11.81 -0.23
C LEU A 451 -20.18 12.74 -0.75
N ASN A 452 -19.82 13.79 -1.50
CA ASN A 452 -20.76 14.80 -1.97
C ASN A 452 -21.78 14.19 -2.94
N SER A 453 -22.90 14.89 -3.15
CA SER A 453 -24.02 14.44 -3.99
C SER A 453 -24.27 15.42 -5.15
N ASP A 454 -23.20 15.84 -5.81
CA ASP A 454 -23.21 16.88 -6.85
C ASP A 454 -22.08 16.68 -7.87
N GLU A 455 -21.90 17.64 -8.74
CA GLU A 455 -20.89 17.66 -9.80
C GLU A 455 -19.43 17.69 -9.32
N SER A 456 -19.19 17.87 -8.03
CA SER A 456 -17.83 17.88 -7.48
C SER A 456 -17.20 16.50 -7.40
N LEU A 457 -18.01 15.42 -7.47
CA LEU A 457 -17.52 14.04 -7.39
C LEU A 457 -16.66 13.63 -8.58
N VAL A 458 -15.64 12.84 -8.29
CA VAL A 458 -14.85 12.09 -9.27
C VAL A 458 -15.38 10.66 -9.35
N TYR A 459 -15.72 10.21 -10.56
CA TYR A 459 -16.26 8.88 -10.82
C TYR A 459 -15.23 7.97 -11.46
N GLY A 460 -15.40 6.66 -11.28
CA GLY A 460 -14.55 5.65 -11.93
C GLY A 460 -13.18 5.50 -11.30
N ASP A 461 -12.23 5.12 -12.14
CA ASP A 461 -10.93 4.58 -11.73
C ASP A 461 -9.99 5.55 -10.99
N ASN A 462 -10.23 6.86 -11.04
CA ASN A 462 -9.38 7.84 -10.34
C ASN A 462 -9.80 8.03 -8.88
N GLY A 463 -11.10 7.88 -8.58
CA GLY A 463 -11.62 8.02 -7.23
C GLY A 463 -11.48 9.43 -6.64
N ASN A 464 -11.95 9.59 -5.42
CA ASN A 464 -11.86 10.82 -4.63
C ASN A 464 -10.73 10.67 -3.61
N GLU A 465 -9.62 11.33 -3.87
CA GLU A 465 -8.40 11.25 -3.08
C GLU A 465 -8.53 12.02 -1.77
N ASN A 466 -7.90 11.49 -0.73
CA ASN A 466 -7.62 12.18 0.50
C ASN A 466 -6.16 11.94 0.89
N GLU A 467 -5.34 12.97 0.78
CA GLU A 467 -3.90 12.93 1.06
C GLU A 467 -3.61 13.51 2.45
N VAL A 468 -2.68 12.91 3.18
CA VAL A 468 -2.13 13.47 4.43
C VAL A 468 -0.64 13.65 4.34
N VAL A 469 -0.16 14.80 4.79
CA VAL A 469 1.25 15.12 4.93
C VAL A 469 1.55 15.32 6.41
N LEU A 470 2.43 14.49 6.96
CA LEU A 470 2.98 14.69 8.30
C LEU A 470 4.33 15.41 8.21
N THR A 471 4.47 16.52 8.92
CA THR A 471 5.75 17.19 9.13
C THR A 471 6.13 17.13 10.60
N TRP A 472 7.36 16.74 10.91
CA TRP A 472 7.88 16.80 12.24
C TRP A 472 9.29 17.37 12.27
N LYS A 473 9.63 18.03 13.36
CA LYS A 473 10.95 18.67 13.57
C LYS A 473 11.49 18.40 14.96
N ARG A 474 12.81 18.45 15.08
CA ARG A 474 13.54 18.45 16.35
C ARG A 474 13.94 19.85 16.76
N THR A 475 14.12 20.05 18.07
CA THR A 475 14.68 21.29 18.60
C THR A 475 16.13 21.51 18.16
N ASN A 476 16.47 22.76 17.97
CA ASN A 476 17.84 23.25 17.62
C ASN A 476 18.30 22.78 16.22
N ASP A 477 17.41 22.32 15.37
CA ASP A 477 17.78 21.83 14.07
C ASP A 477 16.92 22.43 12.95
N THR A 478 17.56 22.68 11.83
CA THR A 478 16.87 22.90 10.56
C THR A 478 16.33 21.59 9.98
N TYR A 479 16.59 20.46 10.65
CA TYR A 479 16.11 19.16 10.24
C TYR A 479 14.61 19.05 10.49
N TYR A 480 13.90 18.75 9.46
CA TYR A 480 12.52 18.28 9.51
C TYR A 480 12.38 17.08 8.59
N ASP A 481 11.42 16.25 8.89
CA ASP A 481 11.06 15.11 8.07
C ASP A 481 9.61 15.23 7.67
N THR A 482 9.29 14.70 6.49
CA THR A 482 7.97 14.76 5.90
C THR A 482 7.61 13.40 5.35
N LEU A 483 6.44 12.91 5.76
CA LEU A 483 5.86 11.70 5.25
C LEU A 483 4.53 12.04 4.58
N ILE A 484 4.21 11.33 3.52
CA ILE A 484 2.93 11.45 2.81
C ILE A 484 2.29 10.08 2.70
N ASP A 485 0.97 10.03 2.82
CA ASP A 485 0.14 8.87 2.50
C ASP A 485 -1.25 9.32 2.06
N ASP A 486 -1.96 8.47 1.34
CA ASP A 486 -3.27 8.78 0.79
C ASP A 486 -4.26 7.62 0.92
N ALA A 487 -5.52 7.92 0.69
CA ALA A 487 -6.58 6.95 0.57
C ALA A 487 -7.65 7.45 -0.41
N HIS A 488 -8.27 6.54 -1.15
CA HIS A 488 -9.22 6.87 -2.19
C HIS A 488 -10.61 6.30 -1.91
N VAL A 489 -11.64 7.08 -2.25
CA VAL A 489 -13.04 6.63 -2.24
C VAL A 489 -13.57 6.64 -3.66
N TYR A 490 -14.03 5.47 -4.10
CA TYR A 490 -14.53 5.26 -5.46
C TYR A 490 -16.06 5.24 -5.47
N THR A 491 -16.61 5.83 -6.50
CA THR A 491 -18.03 5.82 -6.80
C THR A 491 -18.22 5.76 -8.30
N TYR A 492 -19.39 5.30 -8.73
CA TYR A 492 -19.67 4.99 -10.12
C TYR A 492 -21.01 5.56 -10.55
N ALA A 493 -21.39 5.26 -11.78
CA ALA A 493 -22.69 5.64 -12.34
C ALA A 493 -23.30 4.46 -13.13
N THR A 494 -24.60 4.52 -13.32
CA THR A 494 -25.31 3.70 -14.31
C THR A 494 -25.99 4.59 -15.33
N ASN A 495 -26.06 4.16 -16.59
CA ASN A 495 -26.80 4.88 -17.63
C ASN A 495 -27.79 3.96 -18.33
N ILE A 496 -29.07 4.20 -18.15
CA ILE A 496 -30.14 3.57 -18.93
C ILE A 496 -30.39 4.43 -20.16
N THR A 497 -30.06 3.89 -21.34
CA THR A 497 -30.52 4.44 -22.62
C THR A 497 -31.91 3.87 -22.92
N LYS A 498 -32.93 4.69 -22.72
CA LYS A 498 -34.32 4.32 -22.97
C LYS A 498 -34.71 4.57 -24.42
N THR A 499 -35.23 3.54 -25.07
CA THR A 499 -35.71 3.65 -26.47
C THR A 499 -37.06 2.98 -26.62
N PHE A 500 -37.73 3.29 -27.74
CA PHE A 500 -39.00 2.71 -28.13
C PHE A 500 -38.83 1.95 -29.45
N SER A 501 -39.55 0.81 -29.59
CA SER A 501 -39.41 -0.08 -30.74
C SER A 501 -39.80 0.54 -32.09
N ASP A 502 -40.52 1.64 -32.09
CA ASP A 502 -40.92 2.41 -33.29
C ASP A 502 -40.03 3.66 -33.52
N GLY A 503 -38.96 3.79 -32.78
CA GLY A 503 -37.97 4.87 -32.96
C GLY A 503 -38.45 6.25 -32.56
N LYS A 504 -39.51 6.38 -31.74
CA LYS A 504 -39.95 7.68 -31.23
C LYS A 504 -39.05 8.16 -30.13
N GLU A 505 -38.74 9.49 -30.12
CA GLU A 505 -37.83 10.14 -29.20
C GLU A 505 -38.41 11.46 -28.66
N GLU A 506 -39.73 11.51 -28.44
CA GLU A 506 -40.37 12.72 -27.90
C GLU A 506 -40.18 12.76 -26.37
N GLN A 507 -39.64 13.87 -25.83
CA GLN A 507 -39.37 13.98 -24.37
C GLN A 507 -40.63 13.71 -23.55
N ALA A 508 -41.77 14.19 -23.96
CA ALA A 508 -43.05 13.93 -23.29
C ALA A 508 -43.41 12.45 -23.14
N MET A 509 -42.77 11.54 -23.94
CA MET A 509 -42.95 10.12 -23.76
C MET A 509 -41.99 9.59 -22.66
N PHE A 510 -40.77 10.10 -22.59
CA PHE A 510 -39.79 9.72 -21.57
C PHE A 510 -40.24 10.17 -20.19
N ASP A 511 -40.89 11.31 -20.04
CA ASP A 511 -41.45 11.83 -18.79
C ASP A 511 -42.49 10.89 -18.14
N HIS A 512 -43.07 9.98 -18.93
CA HIS A 512 -44.00 8.93 -18.47
C HIS A 512 -43.32 7.61 -18.19
N VAL A 513 -42.01 7.49 -18.36
CA VAL A 513 -41.25 6.28 -18.06
C VAL A 513 -40.55 6.48 -16.72
N LEU A 514 -40.91 5.69 -15.75
CA LEU A 514 -40.36 5.80 -14.39
C LEU A 514 -39.59 4.53 -14.02
N PHE A 515 -38.40 4.73 -13.47
CA PHE A 515 -37.56 3.70 -12.89
C PHE A 515 -37.25 3.99 -11.43
N LYS A 516 -37.03 2.92 -10.66
CA LYS A 516 -36.41 2.99 -9.35
C LYS A 516 -35.23 2.03 -9.25
N ALA A 517 -34.27 2.33 -8.41
CA ALA A 517 -33.11 1.49 -8.13
C ALA A 517 -33.12 1.00 -6.68
N GLN A 518 -32.79 -0.29 -6.50
CA GLN A 518 -32.54 -0.91 -5.22
C GLN A 518 -31.10 -1.39 -5.18
N ASN A 519 -30.31 -0.96 -4.19
CA ASN A 519 -29.07 -1.66 -3.86
C ASN A 519 -29.45 -2.96 -3.13
N LYS A 520 -29.22 -4.07 -3.79
CA LYS A 520 -29.59 -5.40 -3.28
C LYS A 520 -28.55 -5.93 -2.30
N THR A 521 -27.30 -5.54 -2.45
CA THR A 521 -26.22 -5.98 -1.58
C THR A 521 -26.46 -5.48 -0.15
N ASP A 522 -26.79 -4.20 0.00
CA ASP A 522 -27.00 -3.55 1.30
C ASP A 522 -28.47 -3.48 1.72
N GLY A 523 -29.35 -3.80 0.80
CA GLY A 523 -30.79 -3.94 1.12
C GLY A 523 -31.59 -2.64 1.23
N TYR A 524 -31.12 -1.56 0.58
CA TYR A 524 -31.80 -0.28 0.58
C TYR A 524 -32.26 0.14 -0.83
N TYR A 525 -33.15 1.12 -0.89
CA TYR A 525 -33.59 1.80 -2.11
C TYR A 525 -32.92 3.15 -2.23
N VAL A 526 -32.58 3.54 -3.46
CA VAL A 526 -31.90 4.79 -3.76
C VAL A 526 -32.85 5.98 -3.64
N ILE A 527 -32.39 7.03 -2.99
CA ILE A 527 -32.94 8.38 -3.03
C ILE A 527 -32.03 9.22 -3.92
N ALA A 528 -32.60 9.83 -4.97
CA ALA A 528 -31.86 10.62 -5.93
C ALA A 528 -32.54 11.94 -6.24
N GLN A 529 -31.78 12.93 -6.69
CA GLN A 529 -32.24 14.23 -7.15
C GLN A 529 -31.73 14.51 -8.55
N LEU A 530 -32.61 15.03 -9.42
CA LEU A 530 -32.23 15.46 -10.76
C LEU A 530 -31.59 16.86 -10.70
N ASN A 531 -30.41 16.97 -11.29
CA ASN A 531 -29.85 18.25 -11.72
C ASN A 531 -30.39 18.52 -13.14
N GLU A 532 -31.37 19.41 -13.24
CA GLU A 532 -32.05 19.71 -14.50
C GLU A 532 -31.11 20.38 -15.54
N ASP A 533 -30.14 21.14 -15.07
CA ASP A 533 -29.18 21.84 -15.94
C ASP A 533 -28.20 20.86 -16.62
N GLU A 534 -27.83 19.79 -15.94
CA GLU A 534 -26.93 18.76 -16.44
C GLU A 534 -27.67 17.58 -17.09
N GLY A 535 -28.93 17.35 -16.73
CA GLY A 535 -29.67 16.17 -17.13
C GLY A 535 -29.17 14.88 -16.45
N ILE A 536 -28.74 14.98 -15.20
CA ILE A 536 -28.12 13.89 -14.42
C ILE A 536 -28.85 13.73 -13.08
N TRP A 537 -29.14 12.49 -12.71
CA TRP A 537 -29.60 12.12 -11.38
C TRP A 537 -28.42 11.85 -10.46
N TYR A 538 -28.40 12.47 -9.30
CA TYR A 538 -27.39 12.23 -8.26
C TYR A 538 -28.02 11.49 -7.09
N VAL A 539 -27.37 10.41 -6.63
CA VAL A 539 -27.74 9.77 -5.37
C VAL A 539 -27.52 10.77 -4.24
N THR A 540 -28.54 10.95 -3.40
CA THR A 540 -28.51 11.89 -2.27
C THR A 540 -28.70 11.18 -0.93
N GLY A 541 -28.99 9.88 -0.96
CA GLY A 541 -29.17 9.03 0.21
C GLY A 541 -29.90 7.74 -0.13
N HIS A 542 -30.32 7.05 0.91
CA HIS A 542 -30.97 5.75 0.78
C HIS A 542 -32.13 5.59 1.79
N THR A 543 -33.00 4.62 1.55
CA THR A 543 -34.14 4.28 2.41
C THR A 543 -34.43 2.79 2.37
N THR A 544 -34.88 2.23 3.48
CA THR A 544 -35.36 0.84 3.52
C THR A 544 -36.81 0.71 3.02
N SER A 545 -37.51 1.83 2.80
CA SER A 545 -38.88 1.86 2.31
C SER A 545 -38.94 1.93 0.81
N GLU A 546 -39.45 0.87 0.17
CA GLU A 546 -39.65 0.84 -1.28
C GLU A 546 -40.50 1.99 -1.81
N THR A 547 -41.51 2.42 -1.05
CA THR A 547 -42.42 3.50 -1.42
C THR A 547 -41.82 4.90 -1.29
N ALA A 548 -40.69 5.02 -0.58
CA ALA A 548 -39.94 6.26 -0.43
C ALA A 548 -38.76 6.35 -1.43
N ALA A 549 -38.51 5.31 -2.20
CA ALA A 549 -37.53 5.32 -3.29
C ALA A 549 -37.86 6.38 -4.34
N THR A 550 -36.85 7.03 -4.88
CA THR A 550 -37.07 8.01 -5.96
C THR A 550 -37.50 7.31 -7.26
N ALA A 551 -38.61 7.77 -7.82
CA ALA A 551 -39.00 7.43 -9.17
C ALA A 551 -38.32 8.38 -10.16
N MET A 552 -37.40 7.86 -10.95
CA MET A 552 -36.55 8.61 -11.87
C MET A 552 -37.04 8.42 -13.31
N HIS A 553 -37.00 9.46 -14.12
CA HIS A 553 -37.35 9.41 -15.53
C HIS A 553 -36.13 9.73 -16.42
N PRO A 554 -36.07 9.16 -17.64
CA PRO A 554 -35.05 9.52 -18.61
C PRO A 554 -35.21 10.97 -19.10
N VAL A 555 -34.11 11.63 -19.33
CA VAL A 555 -34.06 13.04 -19.75
C VAL A 555 -33.25 13.21 -21.04
N ASP A 556 -33.15 14.45 -21.51
CA ASP A 556 -32.19 14.82 -22.55
C ASP A 556 -30.85 15.14 -21.91
N TRP A 557 -29.80 14.40 -22.24
CA TRP A 557 -28.44 14.61 -21.79
C TRP A 557 -27.53 14.90 -22.98
N ASN A 558 -26.97 16.09 -23.05
CA ASN A 558 -26.11 16.56 -24.15
C ASN A 558 -26.73 16.32 -25.55
N GLY A 559 -28.05 16.56 -25.69
CA GLY A 559 -28.78 16.32 -26.92
C GLY A 559 -29.07 14.84 -27.24
N LYS A 560 -28.68 13.93 -26.37
CA LYS A 560 -29.05 12.51 -26.42
C LYS A 560 -30.31 12.28 -25.58
N LYS A 561 -31.45 12.04 -26.22
CA LYS A 561 -32.72 11.83 -25.54
C LYS A 561 -32.82 10.45 -24.92
N GLY A 562 -33.67 10.33 -23.90
CA GLY A 562 -33.94 9.07 -23.26
C GLY A 562 -32.81 8.54 -22.38
N GLN A 563 -31.96 9.41 -21.87
CA GLN A 563 -30.88 9.02 -20.97
C GLN A 563 -31.32 9.12 -19.50
N LEU A 564 -31.10 8.06 -18.74
CA LEU A 564 -31.23 8.09 -17.28
C LEU A 564 -29.87 7.75 -16.69
N ILE A 565 -29.08 8.79 -16.42
CA ILE A 565 -27.79 8.67 -15.80
C ILE A 565 -27.98 8.87 -14.29
N LEU A 566 -27.63 7.87 -13.50
CA LEU A 566 -27.61 7.92 -12.04
C LEU A 566 -26.16 7.89 -11.58
N LYS A 567 -25.66 9.00 -11.06
CA LYS A 567 -24.31 9.13 -10.51
C LYS A 567 -24.30 8.95 -9.00
N GLY A 568 -23.21 8.42 -8.46
CA GLY A 568 -23.01 8.22 -7.03
C GLY A 568 -23.47 6.86 -6.52
N VAL A 569 -23.37 5.82 -7.32
CA VAL A 569 -23.56 4.43 -6.91
C VAL A 569 -22.22 3.77 -6.58
N GLU A 570 -22.22 2.79 -5.71
CA GLU A 570 -21.03 2.03 -5.30
C GLU A 570 -20.86 0.71 -6.03
N ASP A 571 -19.87 -0.09 -5.70
CA ASP A 571 -19.55 -1.39 -6.32
C ASP A 571 -20.43 -2.52 -5.83
N ASP A 572 -21.73 -2.42 -6.11
CA ASP A 572 -22.76 -3.35 -5.64
C ASP A 572 -23.67 -3.89 -6.74
N GLN A 573 -24.60 -4.73 -6.30
CA GLN A 573 -25.69 -5.24 -7.15
C GLN A 573 -26.91 -4.34 -7.02
N TYR A 574 -27.31 -3.72 -8.13
CA TYR A 574 -28.48 -2.86 -8.22
C TYR A 574 -29.59 -3.55 -9.02
N ILE A 575 -30.81 -3.49 -8.49
CA ILE A 575 -32.01 -3.96 -9.17
C ILE A 575 -32.80 -2.75 -9.66
N TRP A 576 -32.85 -2.58 -10.97
CA TRP A 576 -33.67 -1.56 -11.62
C TRP A 576 -35.03 -2.10 -11.94
N THR A 577 -36.08 -1.40 -11.50
CA THR A 577 -37.48 -1.73 -11.73
C THR A 577 -38.14 -0.61 -12.53
N GLU A 578 -38.67 -0.94 -13.69
CA GLU A 578 -39.54 -0.02 -14.45
C GLU A 578 -40.91 0.02 -13.80
N LEU A 579 -41.34 1.19 -13.36
CA LEU A 579 -42.61 1.40 -12.62
C LEU A 579 -43.74 1.80 -13.55
N GLU A 580 -43.46 2.71 -14.48
CA GLU A 580 -44.37 3.27 -15.43
C GLU A 580 -43.72 3.36 -16.80
N MET A 581 -44.53 3.37 -17.85
CA MET A 581 -44.08 3.48 -19.23
C MET A 581 -45.03 4.38 -20.02
N ALA A 582 -44.57 4.85 -21.18
CA ALA A 582 -45.37 5.67 -22.08
C ALA A 582 -46.62 4.90 -22.61
N ASN A 583 -47.70 5.60 -22.80
CA ASN A 583 -48.97 5.03 -23.23
C ASN A 583 -48.81 4.35 -24.62
N GLY A 584 -49.26 3.10 -24.71
CA GLY A 584 -49.17 2.30 -25.95
C GLY A 584 -47.94 1.42 -26.08
N TYR A 585 -47.15 1.29 -25.02
CA TYR A 585 -45.99 0.42 -24.95
C TYR A 585 -46.12 -0.62 -23.84
N THR A 586 -45.24 -1.62 -23.84
CA THR A 586 -45.20 -2.66 -22.80
C THR A 586 -44.25 -2.26 -21.68
N LEU A 587 -44.68 -2.51 -20.46
CA LEU A 587 -43.79 -2.46 -19.29
C LEU A 587 -42.79 -3.64 -19.35
N LEU A 588 -41.59 -3.47 -18.79
CA LEU A 588 -40.65 -4.57 -18.63
C LEU A 588 -41.27 -5.69 -17.79
N LYS A 589 -41.06 -6.92 -18.21
CA LYS A 589 -41.58 -8.10 -17.49
C LYS A 589 -40.77 -8.42 -16.26
N ASN A 590 -39.46 -8.20 -16.33
CA ASN A 590 -38.49 -8.51 -15.29
C ASN A 590 -37.73 -7.27 -14.92
N ASN A 591 -37.28 -7.23 -13.69
CA ASN A 591 -36.32 -6.22 -13.25
C ASN A 591 -34.97 -6.45 -13.96
N ILE A 592 -34.15 -5.41 -14.02
CA ILE A 592 -32.80 -5.47 -14.61
C ILE A 592 -31.81 -5.53 -13.46
N ASP A 593 -30.90 -6.47 -13.54
CA ASP A 593 -29.79 -6.66 -12.59
C ASP A 593 -28.54 -5.99 -13.15
N VAL A 594 -28.03 -4.97 -12.44
CA VAL A 594 -26.77 -4.30 -12.77
C VAL A 594 -25.82 -4.53 -11.61
N THR A 595 -24.71 -5.18 -11.86
CA THR A 595 -23.66 -5.37 -10.86
C THR A 595 -22.41 -4.62 -11.28
N ILE A 596 -21.94 -3.73 -10.43
CA ILE A 596 -20.65 -3.04 -10.56
C ILE A 596 -19.70 -3.71 -9.57
N LYS A 597 -18.47 -3.98 -10.01
CA LYS A 597 -17.44 -4.61 -9.19
C LYS A 597 -16.14 -3.85 -9.32
N SER A 598 -15.62 -3.35 -8.20
CA SER A 598 -14.34 -2.68 -8.06
C SER A 598 -13.28 -3.64 -7.51
N VAL A 599 -12.08 -3.59 -8.04
CA VAL A 599 -10.94 -4.42 -7.63
C VAL A 599 -9.64 -3.62 -7.76
N ASP A 600 -8.61 -4.04 -7.03
CA ASP A 600 -7.28 -3.45 -7.16
C ASP A 600 -6.75 -3.60 -8.59
N ASP A 601 -6.38 -2.49 -9.21
CA ASP A 601 -5.70 -2.49 -10.50
C ASP A 601 -4.20 -2.71 -10.32
N THR A 602 -3.77 -3.95 -10.42
CA THR A 602 -2.37 -4.33 -10.27
C THR A 602 -1.44 -3.74 -11.34
N THR A 603 -2.00 -3.10 -12.37
CA THR A 603 -1.23 -2.41 -13.42
C THR A 603 -1.04 -0.93 -13.15
N ARG A 604 -1.80 -0.37 -12.19
CA ARG A 604 -1.75 1.03 -11.77
C ARG A 604 -1.44 1.12 -10.28
N PRO A 605 -0.16 0.91 -9.90
CA PRO A 605 0.25 1.19 -8.53
C PRO A 605 0.04 2.69 -8.26
N CYS A 606 -0.43 3.01 -7.08
CA CYS A 606 -0.45 4.39 -6.62
C CYS A 606 0.98 4.80 -6.30
N ASP A 607 1.63 5.47 -7.24
CA ASP A 607 3.02 5.89 -7.15
C ASP A 607 3.17 7.40 -6.97
N ILE A 608 2.17 8.02 -6.34
CA ILE A 608 2.21 9.45 -5.93
C ILE A 608 3.51 9.77 -5.18
N TYR A 609 4.14 8.75 -4.63
CA TYR A 609 5.38 8.77 -3.88
C TYR A 609 6.60 8.30 -4.68
N SER A 610 6.49 8.10 -5.97
CA SER A 610 7.65 7.82 -6.83
C SER A 610 8.65 8.97 -6.75
N LYS A 611 9.93 8.70 -7.03
CA LYS A 611 10.97 9.74 -7.05
C LYS A 611 10.60 10.92 -7.96
N ASP A 612 9.98 10.64 -9.09
CA ASP A 612 9.57 11.65 -10.05
C ASP A 612 8.40 12.48 -9.52
N THR A 613 7.46 11.83 -8.85
CA THR A 613 6.32 12.47 -8.20
C THR A 613 6.77 13.29 -6.98
N LEU A 614 7.73 12.80 -6.20
CA LEU A 614 8.35 13.56 -5.10
C LEU A 614 8.99 14.86 -5.60
N GLY A 615 9.62 14.85 -6.78
CA GLY A 615 10.16 16.04 -7.40
C GLY A 615 9.08 17.06 -7.76
N VAL A 616 7.92 16.63 -8.23
CA VAL A 616 6.76 17.48 -8.53
C VAL A 616 6.15 18.03 -7.25
N VAL A 617 5.94 17.19 -6.23
CA VAL A 617 5.40 17.59 -4.92
C VAL A 617 6.26 18.66 -4.27
N GLN A 618 7.59 18.59 -4.36
CA GLN A 618 8.50 19.61 -3.83
C GLN A 618 8.28 21.00 -4.43
N ASN A 619 7.76 21.07 -5.64
CA ASN A 619 7.48 22.32 -6.34
C ASN A 619 6.00 22.75 -6.23
N ASP A 620 5.14 21.92 -5.69
CA ASP A 620 3.72 22.22 -5.53
C ASP A 620 3.53 23.28 -4.44
N PRO A 621 2.85 24.40 -4.74
CA PRO A 621 2.59 25.45 -3.75
C PRO A 621 1.80 24.97 -2.52
N ARG A 622 1.05 23.86 -2.62
CA ARG A 622 0.34 23.25 -1.49
C ARG A 622 1.28 22.77 -0.37
N TYR A 623 2.53 22.45 -0.72
CA TYR A 623 3.55 21.95 0.19
C TYR A 623 4.60 23.00 0.56
N LYS A 624 4.32 24.28 0.33
CA LYS A 624 5.16 25.38 0.80
C LYS A 624 4.77 25.75 2.21
N PHE A 625 5.72 25.62 3.13
CA PHE A 625 5.55 26.12 4.48
C PHE A 625 5.97 27.59 4.58
N ASP A 626 5.41 28.29 5.58
CA ASP A 626 5.86 29.64 5.94
C ASP A 626 7.36 29.64 6.17
N GLY A 627 8.08 30.39 5.32
CA GLY A 627 9.55 30.40 5.32
C GLY A 627 10.19 29.94 4.00
N GLY A 628 9.40 29.52 3.00
CA GLY A 628 9.90 29.20 1.66
C GLY A 628 10.67 27.89 1.55
N LEU A 629 10.60 27.03 2.57
CA LEU A 629 11.18 25.68 2.52
C LEU A 629 10.23 24.76 1.75
N ASN A 630 10.71 24.18 0.66
CA ASN A 630 10.03 23.06 0.03
C ASN A 630 10.14 21.84 0.93
N LEU A 631 9.03 21.13 1.13
CA LEU A 631 9.06 19.84 1.81
C LEU A 631 9.95 18.88 1.03
N LYS A 632 10.88 18.25 1.72
CA LYS A 632 11.57 17.08 1.22
C LYS A 632 10.95 15.86 1.85
N LEU A 633 10.52 14.93 1.03
CA LEU A 633 10.06 13.63 1.48
C LEU A 633 11.27 12.82 1.90
N ALA A 634 11.31 12.41 3.15
CA ALA A 634 12.37 11.58 3.68
C ALA A 634 11.77 10.29 4.25
N ASN A 635 12.37 9.16 3.88
CA ASN A 635 12.21 7.87 4.55
C ASN A 635 10.77 7.35 4.69
N ILE A 636 10.00 7.38 3.62
CA ILE A 636 8.72 6.71 3.61
C ILE A 636 8.97 5.20 3.48
N PRO A 637 8.54 4.38 4.44
CA PRO A 637 8.64 2.93 4.30
C PRO A 637 7.90 2.49 3.02
N GLN A 638 8.59 1.82 2.11
CA GLN A 638 8.02 1.35 0.85
C GLN A 638 6.75 0.49 1.04
N THR A 639 6.63 -0.17 2.18
CA THR A 639 5.48 -0.98 2.56
C THR A 639 4.21 -0.18 2.85
N GLN A 640 4.34 1.11 3.20
CA GLN A 640 3.19 1.99 3.44
C GLN A 640 2.67 2.65 2.16
N LEU A 641 3.45 2.60 1.08
CA LEU A 641 3.13 3.26 -0.19
C LEU A 641 2.61 2.31 -1.26
N ALA A 642 2.71 1.00 -1.04
CA ALA A 642 2.36 0.01 -2.03
C ALA A 642 0.86 -0.31 -1.97
N HIS A 643 0.05 0.58 -2.49
CA HIS A 643 -1.33 0.26 -2.83
C HIS A 643 -1.60 0.56 -4.30
N ASN A 644 -2.66 -0.01 -4.84
CA ASN A 644 -3.03 0.18 -6.23
C ASN A 644 -4.30 1.03 -6.29
N TYR A 645 -4.46 1.78 -7.38
CA TYR A 645 -5.76 2.32 -7.73
C TYR A 645 -6.77 1.20 -7.93
N GLN A 646 -8.05 1.52 -7.89
CA GLN A 646 -9.11 0.57 -8.26
C GLN A 646 -9.42 0.67 -9.75
N THR A 647 -9.91 -0.43 -10.30
CA THR A 647 -10.58 -0.45 -11.60
C THR A 647 -11.90 -1.18 -11.48
N ALA A 648 -12.87 -0.78 -12.28
CA ALA A 648 -14.21 -1.34 -12.23
C ALA A 648 -14.58 -2.13 -13.48
N SER A 649 -15.48 -3.08 -13.27
CA SER A 649 -16.18 -3.82 -14.30
C SER A 649 -17.67 -3.89 -13.99
N ALA A 650 -18.51 -4.06 -14.99
CA ALA A 650 -19.94 -4.18 -14.77
C ALA A 650 -20.56 -5.33 -15.57
N THR A 651 -21.66 -5.88 -15.02
CA THR A 651 -22.53 -6.83 -15.72
C THR A 651 -23.97 -6.34 -15.70
N VAL A 652 -24.69 -6.63 -16.78
CA VAL A 652 -26.14 -6.39 -16.88
C VAL A 652 -26.82 -7.74 -17.15
N ASP A 653 -27.73 -8.14 -16.27
CA ASP A 653 -28.37 -9.47 -16.29
C ASP A 653 -27.36 -10.62 -16.45
N GLY A 654 -26.20 -10.49 -15.78
CA GLY A 654 -25.11 -11.46 -15.79
C GLY A 654 -24.24 -11.47 -17.06
N ASN A 655 -24.42 -10.51 -17.96
CA ASN A 655 -23.59 -10.35 -19.16
C ASN A 655 -22.63 -9.17 -18.95
N ASP A 656 -21.34 -9.37 -19.27
CA ASP A 656 -20.34 -8.33 -19.19
C ASP A 656 -20.69 -7.15 -20.11
N VAL A 657 -20.56 -5.94 -19.60
CA VAL A 657 -20.68 -4.70 -20.37
C VAL A 657 -19.40 -3.89 -20.25
N THR A 658 -19.04 -3.20 -21.32
CA THR A 658 -17.91 -2.27 -21.28
C THR A 658 -18.36 -1.00 -20.58
N MET A 659 -17.71 -0.65 -19.48
CA MET A 659 -17.96 0.61 -18.81
C MET A 659 -17.51 1.78 -19.67
N LEU A 660 -18.20 2.89 -19.55
CA LEU A 660 -17.92 4.12 -20.28
C LEU A 660 -17.16 5.09 -19.39
N ASP A 661 -16.33 5.90 -20.01
CA ASP A 661 -15.71 7.05 -19.36
C ASP A 661 -16.75 8.14 -19.14
N ASP A 662 -16.53 9.03 -18.19
CA ASP A 662 -17.38 10.20 -18.01
C ASP A 662 -16.97 11.27 -19.04
N GLU A 663 -17.83 11.54 -20.01
CA GLU A 663 -17.57 12.55 -21.06
C GLU A 663 -17.46 13.99 -20.48
N MET A 664 -17.91 14.22 -19.26
CA MET A 664 -17.85 15.53 -18.59
C MET A 664 -16.55 15.73 -17.80
N ASP A 665 -15.88 14.64 -17.44
CA ASP A 665 -14.61 14.65 -16.71
C ASP A 665 -13.65 13.67 -17.40
N THR A 666 -12.67 14.22 -18.11
CA THR A 666 -11.71 13.43 -18.92
C THR A 666 -10.82 12.50 -18.11
N ASP A 667 -10.83 12.66 -16.76
CA ASP A 667 -10.03 11.85 -15.85
C ASP A 667 -10.83 10.66 -15.27
N SER A 668 -12.13 10.55 -15.57
CA SER A 668 -13.02 9.52 -15.04
C SER A 668 -13.20 8.38 -16.04
N THR A 669 -12.25 7.44 -16.04
CA THR A 669 -12.33 6.22 -16.84
C THR A 669 -13.11 5.12 -16.12
N ASN A 670 -13.71 4.19 -16.87
CA ASN A 670 -14.54 3.10 -16.35
C ASN A 670 -15.56 3.57 -15.30
N ALA A 671 -16.24 4.67 -15.59
CA ALA A 671 -17.09 5.37 -14.62
C ALA A 671 -18.55 4.93 -14.68
N ILE A 672 -19.07 4.59 -15.86
CA ILE A 672 -20.51 4.42 -16.12
C ILE A 672 -20.80 3.03 -16.66
N ALA A 673 -21.68 2.28 -15.98
CA ALA A 673 -22.24 1.01 -16.47
C ALA A 673 -23.41 1.28 -17.41
N PRO A 674 -23.27 1.07 -18.75
CA PRO A 674 -24.33 1.37 -19.71
C PRO A 674 -25.27 0.20 -19.88
N LEU A 675 -26.56 0.50 -20.05
CA LEU A 675 -27.56 -0.48 -20.46
C LEU A 675 -28.61 0.18 -21.35
N THR A 676 -29.26 -0.63 -22.18
CA THR A 676 -30.33 -0.17 -23.08
C THR A 676 -31.63 -0.87 -22.76
N VAL A 677 -32.71 -0.08 -22.61
CA VAL A 677 -34.05 -0.55 -22.34
C VAL A 677 -34.98 -0.18 -23.50
N VAL A 678 -35.60 -1.19 -24.11
CA VAL A 678 -36.51 -1.01 -25.24
C VAL A 678 -37.93 -1.37 -24.82
N ASN A 679 -38.86 -0.40 -24.81
CA ASN A 679 -40.27 -0.76 -24.69
C ASN A 679 -40.90 -1.01 -26.08
N THR A 680 -41.57 -2.11 -26.18
CA THR A 680 -42.22 -2.52 -27.44
C THR A 680 -43.61 -1.90 -27.54
N ARG A 681 -43.90 -1.35 -28.70
CA ARG A 681 -45.23 -0.81 -28.98
C ARG A 681 -46.25 -1.93 -29.01
N VAL A 682 -47.37 -1.73 -28.31
CA VAL A 682 -48.50 -2.66 -28.29
C VAL A 682 -49.69 -2.12 -29.07
N PHE A 683 -50.55 -3.02 -29.45
CA PHE A 683 -51.77 -2.67 -30.12
C PHE A 683 -52.69 -1.90 -29.14
N ILE A 684 -52.93 -0.64 -29.42
CA ILE A 684 -53.95 0.10 -28.70
C ILE A 684 -55.28 -0.27 -29.32
N THR A 685 -56.15 -0.86 -28.54
CA THR A 685 -57.55 -1.09 -28.99
C THR A 685 -58.16 0.24 -29.42
N PRO A 686 -58.60 0.38 -30.66
CA PRO A 686 -59.24 1.59 -31.11
C PRO A 686 -60.40 1.90 -30.21
N MET A 687 -60.62 3.18 -29.85
CA MET A 687 -61.79 3.60 -29.11
C MET A 687 -63.01 3.12 -29.92
N THR A 688 -63.79 2.20 -29.34
CA THR A 688 -64.95 1.61 -29.95
C THR A 688 -66.03 2.67 -30.13
N GLY A 689 -66.24 3.13 -31.35
CA GLY A 689 -67.26 4.10 -31.74
C GLY A 689 -67.37 4.36 -33.21
N ASP A 690 -66.41 4.00 -34.02
CA ASP A 690 -66.44 4.23 -35.45
C ASP A 690 -66.27 2.91 -36.25
N ARG A 691 -67.10 2.72 -37.28
CA ARG A 691 -67.09 1.53 -38.13
C ARG A 691 -65.74 1.29 -38.84
N GLY A 692 -64.88 2.31 -38.94
CA GLY A 692 -63.55 2.21 -39.51
C GLY A 692 -62.57 1.43 -38.63
N THR A 693 -62.72 1.44 -37.32
CA THR A 693 -61.86 0.78 -36.36
C THR A 693 -62.11 -0.72 -36.27
N GLN A 694 -63.37 -1.18 -36.53
CA GLN A 694 -63.64 -2.60 -36.59
C GLN A 694 -63.00 -3.28 -37.84
N ALA A 695 -62.92 -2.58 -38.95
CA ALA A 695 -62.27 -3.10 -40.16
C ALA A 695 -60.75 -3.21 -39.97
N LEU A 696 -60.13 -2.30 -39.22
CA LEU A 696 -58.70 -2.36 -38.90
C LEU A 696 -58.34 -3.46 -37.90
N ALA A 697 -59.20 -3.67 -36.89
CA ALA A 697 -59.02 -4.76 -35.92
C ALA A 697 -59.17 -6.16 -36.62
N ILE A 698 -60.16 -6.29 -37.47
CA ILE A 698 -60.38 -7.53 -38.26
C ILE A 698 -59.24 -7.74 -39.27
N GLY A 699 -58.78 -6.66 -39.93
CA GLY A 699 -57.64 -6.69 -40.83
C GLY A 699 -56.34 -7.08 -40.14
N GLY A 700 -56.07 -6.52 -38.95
CA GLY A 700 -54.90 -6.82 -38.14
C GLY A 700 -54.86 -8.26 -37.64
N VAL A 701 -56.02 -8.79 -37.18
CA VAL A 701 -56.14 -10.21 -36.80
C VAL A 701 -55.98 -11.13 -38.00
N LEU A 702 -56.51 -10.78 -39.19
CA LEU A 702 -56.34 -11.52 -40.42
C LEU A 702 -54.84 -11.54 -40.87
N VAL A 703 -54.16 -10.42 -40.81
CA VAL A 703 -52.70 -10.34 -41.14
C VAL A 703 -51.88 -11.16 -40.17
N PHE A 704 -52.20 -11.09 -38.86
CA PHE A 704 -51.54 -11.92 -37.86
C PHE A 704 -51.80 -13.41 -38.05
N CYS A 705 -53.05 -13.80 -38.33
CA CYS A 705 -53.39 -15.21 -38.61
C CYS A 705 -52.73 -15.70 -39.91
N LEU A 706 -52.68 -14.88 -40.95
CA LEU A 706 -51.99 -15.22 -42.20
C LEU A 706 -50.46 -15.29 -42.01
N GLY A 707 -49.88 -14.36 -41.22
CA GLY A 707 -48.45 -14.38 -40.91
C GLY A 707 -48.07 -15.61 -40.09
N THR A 708 -48.84 -15.95 -39.06
CA THR A 708 -48.59 -17.15 -38.24
C THR A 708 -48.81 -18.42 -39.04
N SER A 709 -49.83 -18.47 -39.92
CA SER A 709 -50.07 -19.59 -40.80
C SER A 709 -48.94 -19.78 -41.82
N ALA A 710 -48.44 -18.70 -42.42
CA ALA A 710 -47.28 -18.74 -43.33
C ALA A 710 -46.00 -19.17 -42.59
N PHE A 711 -45.81 -18.72 -41.36
CA PHE A 711 -44.67 -19.13 -40.54
C PHE A 711 -44.73 -20.61 -40.16
N ILE A 712 -45.90 -21.09 -39.74
CA ILE A 712 -46.11 -22.52 -39.46
C ILE A 712 -45.91 -23.36 -40.74
N PHE A 713 -46.44 -22.88 -41.88
CA PHE A 713 -46.24 -23.55 -43.16
C PHE A 713 -44.77 -23.61 -43.55
N PHE A 714 -44.03 -22.52 -43.34
CA PHE A 714 -42.59 -22.48 -43.56
C PHE A 714 -41.85 -23.47 -42.65
N LEU A 715 -42.19 -23.54 -41.36
CA LEU A 715 -41.60 -24.49 -40.43
C LEU A 715 -41.92 -25.96 -40.81
N VAL A 716 -43.13 -26.23 -41.25
CA VAL A 716 -43.54 -27.57 -41.72
C VAL A 716 -42.80 -27.94 -43.00
N PHE A 717 -42.65 -26.98 -43.94
CA PHE A 717 -41.90 -27.19 -45.18
C PHE A 717 -40.41 -27.41 -44.94
N LYS A 718 -39.84 -26.66 -44.03
CA LYS A 718 -38.44 -26.84 -43.61
C LYS A 718 -38.21 -28.21 -42.98
N LYS A 719 -39.13 -28.64 -42.12
CA LYS A 719 -39.06 -29.95 -41.47
C LYS A 719 -39.27 -31.13 -42.44
N ARG A 720 -40.09 -30.97 -43.50
CA ARG A 720 -40.20 -31.94 -44.58
C ARG A 720 -38.96 -32.06 -45.44
N LYS A 721 -38.37 -30.94 -45.79
CA LYS A 721 -37.08 -30.89 -46.53
C LYS A 721 -35.93 -31.55 -45.80
N GLU A 722 -35.88 -31.37 -44.49
CA GLU A 722 -34.87 -32.01 -43.62
C GLU A 722 -35.12 -33.53 -43.42
N GLN A 723 -36.31 -34.01 -43.74
CA GLN A 723 -36.63 -35.45 -43.74
C GLN A 723 -36.43 -36.14 -45.11
N GLU A 724 -36.37 -35.38 -46.19
CA GLU A 724 -36.06 -35.89 -47.54
C GLU A 724 -34.57 -35.94 -47.85
N ASP A 725 -33.75 -35.18 -47.03
CA ASP A 725 -32.28 -35.17 -47.15
C ASP A 725 -31.59 -36.13 -46.15
N LYS A 726 -32.37 -37.02 -45.46
CA LYS A 726 -31.87 -38.14 -44.66
C LYS A 726 -32.25 -39.47 -45.28
#